data_74e30f24fa3e812dceef769f893ee661
#
_entry.id   74e30f24fa3e812dceef769f893ee661
#
_cell.length_a   1.000
_cell.length_b   1.000
_cell.length_c   1.000
_cell.angle_alpha   90.00
_cell.angle_beta   90.00
_cell.angle_gamma   90.00
#
_symmetry.space_group_name_H-M   'P 1'
#
loop_
_entity.id
_entity.type
_entity.pdbx_description
1 polymer ?
#
loop_
_entity_poly.entity_id
_entity_poly.type
_entity_poly.pdbx_seq_one_letter_code
_entity_poly.pdbx_strand_id
1 'polypeptide(L)'
;MLYPERLHQFTKEHTDAVAALVCGLFLLCGWLALHLGFLGWALLLLPIAYVIGGYESAREGLTTLITEKELDVDLLMIVAALGAAGLGLWRREYYLIIDGAVLILIFAISGALEGYAMQRTERSIRSLMSLTQDTARVVRRGNEEVIPIKQLQVGDEIIVKPGELIPTDAVIVEGYSTLNQAAITGESLPVEKTVGDEVFAGTLNGYGALKLKLHQPPESSLIQRVIRLVQQAQTETPPSQQFIERFERGYARVIVIAGVLLLILPPFLWNWDWETAIYRALTFLVVASPCALMAAIMPTLLSGIANGARQGILFKNGAQLEMIGKVRAIAFDKTGTLTTGFLEVCEVIPTSDYTKADVLKAAASVESRSEHPLGLAIVKASTNLDWQAATEVQAFPGQGIVGMIDNQEVIVGKDDFVKKFVANLPKNLIEIATILELQGKTVVWIAEKRWGDGEIGRWGERFHPTIPSPEHQVLGIIAIADTVRSQAAETISRLKKLGIEQIVMLTGDNQQTAESVAQELGVDRVYAELLPEDKLHVIRRLQQEYKTVAMVGDGINDAPALAQASVGIAMGTAGSDVALETADIVLMADRLEKIVAAISLGKRTQAIVKQNIAIALGFIILLLIGNFLGEINLPIGVLGHEGSTVLVTLSGLRLLKN
;
A
#
# COMPACT_ATOMS: atom_id res chain seq x y z
N MET A 1 44.60 8.03 8.45
CA MET A 1 44.40 6.58 8.19
C MET A 1 42.95 6.17 7.94
N LEU A 2 42.08 7.06 7.41
CA LEU A 2 40.65 6.78 7.15
C LEU A 2 40.29 6.58 5.65
N TYR A 3 41.31 6.61 4.77
CA TYR A 3 41.08 6.51 3.31
C TYR A 3 40.92 5.07 2.76
N PRO A 4 41.60 4.02 3.26
CA PRO A 4 41.53 2.69 2.65
C PRO A 4 40.19 1.96 2.95
N GLU A 5 39.62 2.13 4.13
CA GLU A 5 38.34 1.47 4.47
C GLU A 5 37.15 2.05 3.69
N ARG A 6 37.11 3.36 3.47
CA ARG A 6 36.08 4.00 2.63
C ARG A 6 36.22 3.61 1.16
N LEU A 7 37.44 3.46 0.66
CA LEU A 7 37.69 3.00 -0.71
C LEU A 7 37.24 1.54 -0.89
N HIS A 8 37.52 0.70 0.11
CA HIS A 8 37.13 -0.73 0.08
C HIS A 8 35.62 -0.93 0.22
N GLN A 9 34.94 -0.10 1.01
CA GLN A 9 33.47 -0.05 1.06
C GLN A 9 32.87 0.46 -0.25
N PHE A 10 33.41 1.52 -0.83
CA PHE A 10 32.97 2.09 -2.10
C PHE A 10 33.15 1.09 -3.26
N THR A 11 34.26 0.37 -3.33
CA THR A 11 34.46 -0.67 -4.37
C THR A 11 33.54 -1.86 -4.20
N LYS A 12 33.14 -2.20 -2.98
CA LYS A 12 32.23 -3.31 -2.67
C LYS A 12 30.74 -2.95 -2.97
N GLU A 13 30.39 -1.67 -2.80
CA GLU A 13 29.02 -1.17 -3.10
C GLU A 13 28.81 -0.82 -4.58
N HIS A 14 29.91 -0.62 -5.36
CA HIS A 14 29.85 -0.19 -6.77
C HIS A 14 30.79 -1.02 -7.66
N THR A 15 30.75 -2.35 -7.52
CA THR A 15 31.57 -3.29 -8.30
C THR A 15 31.47 -3.04 -9.80
N ASP A 16 30.24 -2.84 -10.31
CA ASP A 16 29.95 -2.69 -11.73
C ASP A 16 30.49 -1.38 -12.29
N ALA A 17 30.35 -0.28 -11.54
CA ALA A 17 30.90 1.02 -11.92
C ALA A 17 32.43 0.99 -11.96
N VAL A 18 33.07 0.27 -11.01
CA VAL A 18 34.52 0.09 -10.98
C VAL A 18 34.98 -0.78 -12.16
N ALA A 19 34.26 -1.87 -12.45
CA ALA A 19 34.54 -2.73 -13.61
C ALA A 19 34.44 -1.96 -14.94
N ALA A 20 33.39 -1.13 -15.10
CA ALA A 20 33.24 -0.27 -16.27
C ALA A 20 34.37 0.76 -16.42
N LEU A 21 34.78 1.41 -15.32
CA LEU A 21 35.92 2.35 -15.34
C LEU A 21 37.24 1.67 -15.70
N VAL A 22 37.52 0.50 -15.12
CA VAL A 22 38.76 -0.25 -15.42
C VAL A 22 38.73 -0.76 -16.86
N CYS A 23 37.60 -1.30 -17.33
CA CYS A 23 37.37 -1.66 -18.74
C CYS A 23 37.67 -0.48 -19.68
N GLY A 24 37.12 0.70 -19.40
CA GLY A 24 37.33 1.92 -20.18
C GLY A 24 38.82 2.34 -20.19
N LEU A 25 39.55 2.20 -19.08
CA LEU A 25 40.98 2.50 -19.02
C LEU A 25 41.78 1.56 -19.93
N PHE A 26 41.56 0.24 -19.84
CA PHE A 26 42.24 -0.75 -20.67
C PHE A 26 41.87 -0.56 -22.16
N LEU A 27 40.62 -0.25 -22.48
CA LEU A 27 40.21 0.06 -23.85
C LEU A 27 40.95 1.31 -24.38
N LEU A 28 41.00 2.38 -23.60
CA LEU A 28 41.72 3.61 -24.01
C LEU A 28 43.21 3.35 -24.24
N CYS A 29 43.87 2.61 -23.32
CA CYS A 29 45.26 2.24 -23.46
C CYS A 29 45.48 1.34 -24.70
N GLY A 30 44.61 0.36 -24.93
CA GLY A 30 44.66 -0.51 -26.09
C GLY A 30 44.43 0.23 -27.42
N TRP A 31 43.48 1.16 -27.47
CA TRP A 31 43.25 2.02 -28.61
C TRP A 31 44.47 2.92 -28.90
N LEU A 32 45.03 3.54 -27.86
CA LEU A 32 46.21 4.38 -27.99
C LEU A 32 47.42 3.57 -28.47
N ALA A 33 47.63 2.36 -27.93
CA ALA A 33 48.70 1.46 -28.36
C ALA A 33 48.55 1.09 -29.84
N LEU A 34 47.32 0.80 -30.32
CA LEU A 34 47.07 0.52 -31.73
C LEU A 34 47.33 1.74 -32.61
N HIS A 35 46.91 2.93 -32.16
CA HIS A 35 47.12 4.19 -32.91
C HIS A 35 48.59 4.58 -33.03
N LEU A 36 49.38 4.30 -32.00
CA LEU A 36 50.82 4.50 -31.99
C LEU A 36 51.64 3.39 -32.67
N GLY A 37 50.97 2.37 -33.22
CA GLY A 37 51.63 1.26 -33.95
C GLY A 37 52.16 0.15 -33.05
N PHE A 38 51.90 0.17 -31.73
CA PHE A 38 52.32 -0.89 -30.79
C PHE A 38 51.31 -2.06 -30.75
N LEU A 39 51.17 -2.80 -31.85
CA LEU A 39 50.21 -3.87 -32.03
C LEU A 39 50.24 -4.93 -30.90
N GLY A 40 51.47 -5.32 -30.44
CA GLY A 40 51.60 -6.33 -29.38
C GLY A 40 50.95 -5.89 -28.05
N TRP A 41 51.10 -4.62 -27.67
CA TRP A 41 50.45 -4.07 -26.48
C TRP A 41 48.93 -3.95 -26.65
N ALA A 42 48.46 -3.57 -27.84
CA ALA A 42 47.01 -3.50 -28.11
C ALA A 42 46.37 -4.87 -28.00
N LEU A 43 46.97 -5.93 -28.57
CA LEU A 43 46.47 -7.31 -28.51
C LEU A 43 46.56 -7.94 -27.10
N LEU A 44 47.34 -7.33 -26.19
CA LEU A 44 47.38 -7.74 -24.78
C LEU A 44 46.33 -6.99 -23.93
N LEU A 45 46.16 -5.68 -24.14
CA LEU A 45 45.31 -4.82 -23.31
C LEU A 45 43.80 -4.95 -23.65
N LEU A 46 43.45 -5.08 -24.94
CA LEU A 46 42.05 -5.18 -25.35
C LEU A 46 41.37 -6.44 -24.81
N PRO A 47 41.94 -7.67 -24.86
CA PRO A 47 41.31 -8.84 -24.21
C PRO A 47 41.09 -8.69 -22.71
N ILE A 48 41.97 -7.93 -22.01
CA ILE A 48 41.77 -7.64 -20.57
C ILE A 48 40.52 -6.78 -20.38
N ALA A 49 40.29 -5.78 -21.27
CA ALA A 49 39.06 -4.98 -21.25
C ALA A 49 37.81 -5.84 -21.48
N TYR A 50 37.82 -6.79 -22.43
CA TYR A 50 36.76 -7.75 -22.66
C TYR A 50 36.42 -8.60 -21.42
N VAL A 51 37.45 -9.12 -20.76
CA VAL A 51 37.29 -9.97 -19.58
C VAL A 51 36.73 -9.17 -18.42
N ILE A 52 37.26 -8.00 -18.13
CA ILE A 52 36.85 -7.20 -16.97
C ILE A 52 35.43 -6.65 -17.17
N GLY A 53 35.13 -6.10 -18.34
CA GLY A 53 33.81 -5.51 -18.61
C GLY A 53 32.72 -6.55 -18.91
N GLY A 54 33.09 -7.72 -19.48
CA GLY A 54 32.15 -8.74 -19.90
C GLY A 54 31.97 -9.92 -18.93
N TYR A 55 32.71 -9.96 -17.81
CA TYR A 55 32.74 -11.12 -16.91
C TYR A 55 31.36 -11.45 -16.32
N GLU A 56 30.69 -10.44 -15.81
CA GLU A 56 29.40 -10.61 -15.14
C GLU A 56 28.31 -11.07 -16.10
N SER A 57 28.17 -10.40 -17.23
CA SER A 57 27.23 -10.77 -18.30
C SER A 57 27.52 -12.14 -18.90
N ALA A 58 28.79 -12.48 -19.10
CA ALA A 58 29.17 -13.81 -19.57
C ALA A 58 28.81 -14.89 -18.56
N ARG A 59 29.02 -14.62 -17.27
CA ARG A 59 28.69 -15.56 -16.18
C ARG A 59 27.17 -15.76 -16.07
N GLU A 60 26.40 -14.68 -16.07
CA GLU A 60 24.93 -14.75 -16.01
C GLU A 60 24.36 -15.45 -17.22
N GLY A 61 24.72 -15.03 -18.43
CA GLY A 61 24.24 -15.64 -19.66
C GLY A 61 24.61 -17.13 -19.80
N LEU A 62 25.81 -17.55 -19.36
CA LEU A 62 26.19 -18.96 -19.31
C LEU A 62 25.41 -19.73 -18.24
N THR A 63 25.16 -19.11 -17.09
CA THR A 63 24.37 -19.75 -16.02
C THR A 63 22.94 -20.00 -16.50
N THR A 64 22.29 -19.01 -17.10
CA THR A 64 20.94 -19.12 -17.67
C THR A 64 20.88 -20.20 -18.76
N LEU A 65 21.88 -20.23 -19.65
CA LEU A 65 21.95 -21.24 -20.69
C LEU A 65 22.08 -22.67 -20.13
N ILE A 66 22.87 -22.86 -19.06
CA ILE A 66 23.11 -24.19 -18.48
C ILE A 66 21.96 -24.63 -17.58
N THR A 67 21.43 -23.73 -16.74
CA THR A 67 20.41 -24.06 -15.74
C THR A 67 19.01 -24.07 -16.34
N GLU A 68 18.68 -23.07 -17.15
CA GLU A 68 17.32 -22.87 -17.69
C GLU A 68 17.18 -23.36 -19.14
N LYS A 69 18.31 -23.64 -19.81
CA LYS A 69 18.38 -24.01 -21.25
C LYS A 69 17.74 -22.96 -22.15
N GLU A 70 17.80 -21.70 -21.73
CA GLU A 70 17.31 -20.54 -22.48
C GLU A 70 18.48 -19.69 -22.96
N LEU A 71 18.34 -19.12 -24.16
CA LEU A 71 19.31 -18.18 -24.71
C LEU A 71 19.02 -16.80 -24.09
N ASP A 72 19.95 -16.35 -23.27
CA ASP A 72 19.93 -15.04 -22.70
C ASP A 72 20.48 -14.00 -23.69
N VAL A 73 19.95 -12.79 -23.61
CA VAL A 73 20.34 -11.67 -24.44
C VAL A 73 21.77 -11.22 -24.13
N ASP A 74 22.18 -11.28 -22.88
CA ASP A 74 23.54 -10.95 -22.43
C ASP A 74 24.58 -11.85 -23.11
N LEU A 75 24.25 -13.13 -23.29
CA LEU A 75 25.09 -14.04 -24.01
C LEU A 75 25.22 -13.67 -25.50
N LEU A 76 24.13 -13.21 -26.13
CA LEU A 76 24.17 -12.74 -27.53
C LEU A 76 25.07 -11.52 -27.70
N MET A 77 25.08 -10.61 -26.72
CA MET A 77 25.95 -9.44 -26.69
C MET A 77 27.43 -9.84 -26.63
N ILE A 78 27.78 -10.80 -25.78
CA ILE A 78 29.15 -11.35 -25.66
C ILE A 78 29.55 -12.03 -26.99
N VAL A 79 28.63 -12.80 -27.58
CA VAL A 79 28.87 -13.45 -28.88
C VAL A 79 29.13 -12.40 -29.97
N ALA A 80 28.35 -11.32 -29.99
CA ALA A 80 28.55 -10.24 -30.95
C ALA A 80 29.92 -9.54 -30.79
N ALA A 81 30.32 -9.27 -29.53
CA ALA A 81 31.63 -8.67 -29.23
C ALA A 81 32.78 -9.58 -29.66
N LEU A 82 32.72 -10.86 -29.31
CA LEU A 82 33.73 -11.86 -29.71
C LEU A 82 33.72 -12.09 -31.22
N GLY A 83 32.56 -12.06 -31.86
CA GLY A 83 32.42 -12.14 -33.32
C GLY A 83 33.09 -10.97 -34.04
N ALA A 84 32.93 -9.74 -33.53
CA ALA A 84 33.61 -8.55 -34.06
C ALA A 84 35.13 -8.65 -33.90
N ALA A 85 35.60 -9.13 -32.72
CA ALA A 85 37.02 -9.37 -32.50
C ALA A 85 37.59 -10.44 -33.42
N GLY A 86 36.85 -11.55 -33.61
CA GLY A 86 37.24 -12.62 -34.52
C GLY A 86 37.33 -12.17 -36.00
N LEU A 87 36.36 -11.37 -36.44
CA LEU A 87 36.36 -10.77 -37.77
C LEU A 87 37.57 -9.83 -37.96
N GLY A 88 37.88 -9.00 -36.93
CA GLY A 88 39.04 -8.13 -36.92
C GLY A 88 40.38 -8.83 -37.01
N LEU A 89 40.51 -9.99 -36.32
CA LEU A 89 41.72 -10.85 -36.41
C LEU A 89 41.81 -11.51 -37.80
N TRP A 90 40.70 -12.00 -38.34
CA TRP A 90 40.67 -12.66 -39.65
C TRP A 90 41.08 -11.69 -40.77
N ARG A 91 40.55 -10.45 -40.77
CA ARG A 91 40.85 -9.43 -41.79
C ARG A 91 42.15 -8.68 -41.51
N ARG A 92 42.74 -8.80 -40.36
CA ARG A 92 43.83 -7.93 -39.86
C ARG A 92 43.39 -6.46 -39.74
N GLU A 93 42.08 -6.20 -39.60
CA GLU A 93 41.46 -4.92 -39.28
C GLU A 93 41.24 -4.77 -37.79
N TYR A 94 42.31 -4.49 -37.06
CA TYR A 94 42.34 -4.52 -35.60
C TYR A 94 41.40 -3.50 -34.93
N TYR A 95 40.86 -2.52 -35.69
CA TYR A 95 39.85 -1.59 -35.21
C TYR A 95 38.51 -2.28 -34.90
N LEU A 96 38.17 -3.38 -35.54
CA LEU A 96 36.98 -4.17 -35.23
C LEU A 96 37.06 -4.81 -33.83
N ILE A 97 38.29 -5.08 -33.31
CA ILE A 97 38.50 -5.52 -31.92
C ILE A 97 38.12 -4.37 -30.95
N ILE A 98 38.42 -3.12 -31.34
CA ILE A 98 38.04 -1.95 -30.56
C ILE A 98 36.50 -1.80 -30.55
N ASP A 99 35.81 -1.99 -31.67
CA ASP A 99 34.35 -1.93 -31.76
C ASP A 99 33.68 -2.90 -30.79
N GLY A 100 34.18 -4.14 -30.71
CA GLY A 100 33.69 -5.10 -29.75
C GLY A 100 34.04 -4.76 -28.30
N ALA A 101 35.21 -4.15 -28.04
CA ALA A 101 35.56 -3.67 -26.69
C ALA A 101 34.70 -2.45 -26.27
N VAL A 102 34.37 -1.56 -27.21
CA VAL A 102 33.43 -0.46 -27.00
C VAL A 102 32.03 -0.98 -26.68
N LEU A 103 31.57 -2.04 -27.37
CA LEU A 103 30.32 -2.74 -27.06
C LEU A 103 30.30 -3.18 -25.59
N ILE A 104 31.34 -3.92 -25.16
CA ILE A 104 31.46 -4.39 -23.76
C ILE A 104 31.50 -3.21 -22.77
N LEU A 105 32.21 -2.13 -23.09
CA LEU A 105 32.25 -0.95 -22.22
C LEU A 105 30.88 -0.27 -22.09
N ILE A 106 30.17 -0.05 -23.21
CA ILE A 106 28.83 0.55 -23.19
C ILE A 106 27.88 -0.29 -22.36
N PHE A 107 27.96 -1.61 -22.51
CA PHE A 107 27.13 -2.55 -21.77
C PHE A 107 27.46 -2.53 -20.27
N ALA A 108 28.73 -2.51 -19.88
CA ALA A 108 29.15 -2.38 -18.48
C ALA A 108 28.69 -1.05 -17.85
N ILE A 109 28.70 0.04 -18.62
CA ILE A 109 28.19 1.35 -18.17
C ILE A 109 26.66 1.29 -17.99
N SER A 110 25.94 0.69 -18.95
CA SER A 110 24.48 0.52 -18.89
C SER A 110 24.08 -0.26 -17.64
N GLY A 111 24.70 -1.41 -17.39
CA GLY A 111 24.46 -2.24 -16.20
C GLY A 111 24.74 -1.48 -14.90
N ALA A 112 25.84 -0.73 -14.83
CA ALA A 112 26.15 0.10 -13.66
C ALA A 112 25.07 1.20 -13.42
N LEU A 113 24.55 1.82 -14.48
CA LEU A 113 23.49 2.84 -14.37
C LEU A 113 22.15 2.21 -13.97
N GLU A 114 21.82 1.04 -14.48
CA GLU A 114 20.64 0.28 -14.07
C GLU A 114 20.72 -0.16 -12.61
N GLY A 115 21.86 -0.71 -12.21
CA GLY A 115 22.13 -1.05 -10.81
C GLY A 115 22.00 0.15 -9.88
N TYR A 116 22.50 1.33 -10.28
CA TYR A 116 22.33 2.57 -9.54
C TYR A 116 20.84 2.98 -9.43
N ALA A 117 20.09 2.86 -10.52
CA ALA A 117 18.64 3.17 -10.52
C ALA A 117 17.86 2.24 -9.58
N MET A 118 18.16 0.93 -9.62
CA MET A 118 17.54 -0.05 -8.71
C MET A 118 17.92 0.22 -7.25
N GLN A 119 19.19 0.46 -6.94
CA GLN A 119 19.63 0.84 -5.60
C GLN A 119 18.96 2.11 -5.09
N ARG A 120 18.70 3.09 -5.95
CA ARG A 120 17.99 4.31 -5.56
C ARG A 120 16.55 4.02 -5.16
N THR A 121 15.88 3.11 -5.85
CA THR A 121 14.53 2.64 -5.51
C THR A 121 14.55 1.86 -4.20
N GLU A 122 15.48 0.93 -4.04
CA GLU A 122 15.68 0.17 -2.80
C GLU A 122 16.01 1.08 -1.60
N ARG A 123 16.87 2.08 -1.76
CA ARG A 123 17.17 3.05 -0.69
C ARG A 123 15.92 3.79 -0.25
N SER A 124 15.00 4.09 -1.16
CA SER A 124 13.71 4.69 -0.82
C SER A 124 12.84 3.76 0.02
N ILE A 125 12.91 2.46 -0.22
CA ILE A 125 12.23 1.44 0.57
C ILE A 125 12.97 1.20 1.90
N ARG A 126 14.30 1.09 1.87
CA ARG A 126 15.11 0.95 3.08
C ARG A 126 15.01 2.15 4.04
N SER A 127 14.70 3.35 3.54
CA SER A 127 14.45 4.50 4.42
C SER A 127 13.22 4.30 5.32
N LEU A 128 12.26 3.47 4.93
CA LEU A 128 11.18 3.03 5.81
C LEU A 128 11.69 2.07 6.90
N MET A 129 12.69 1.24 6.58
CA MET A 129 13.31 0.33 7.55
C MET A 129 14.18 1.04 8.59
N SER A 130 14.74 2.22 8.26
CA SER A 130 15.53 3.03 9.20
C SER A 130 14.72 3.68 10.32
N LEU A 131 13.39 3.52 10.30
CA LEU A 131 12.48 3.96 11.36
C LEU A 131 12.44 3.00 12.54
N THR A 132 13.04 1.82 12.43
CA THR A 132 13.15 0.88 13.54
C THR A 132 14.40 1.18 14.36
N GLN A 133 14.26 1.23 15.69
CA GLN A 133 15.38 1.26 16.61
C GLN A 133 15.89 -0.17 16.84
N ASP A 134 17.17 -0.30 17.18
CA ASP A 134 17.75 -1.61 17.53
C ASP A 134 17.59 -1.92 19.03
N THR A 135 17.37 -0.89 19.86
CA THR A 135 17.33 -1.00 21.32
C THR A 135 16.14 -0.26 21.90
N ALA A 136 15.67 -0.72 23.06
CA ALA A 136 14.63 -0.09 23.85
C ALA A 136 15.07 0.06 25.31
N ARG A 137 14.54 1.09 25.97
CA ARG A 137 14.78 1.38 27.39
C ARG A 137 13.65 0.75 28.22
N VAL A 138 13.94 -0.36 28.89
CA VAL A 138 12.97 -1.14 29.66
C VAL A 138 13.12 -0.87 31.15
N VAL A 139 11.99 -0.83 31.86
CA VAL A 139 11.95 -0.75 33.33
C VAL A 139 11.75 -2.15 33.89
N ARG A 140 12.80 -2.71 34.48
CA ARG A 140 12.73 -3.99 35.18
C ARG A 140 13.11 -3.82 36.64
N ARG A 141 12.22 -4.22 37.57
CA ARG A 141 12.42 -4.11 39.03
C ARG A 141 12.81 -2.70 39.49
N GLY A 142 12.27 -1.66 38.83
CA GLY A 142 12.54 -0.25 39.17
C GLY A 142 13.83 0.34 38.60
N ASN A 143 14.62 -0.42 37.83
CA ASN A 143 15.81 0.07 37.14
C ASN A 143 15.57 0.18 35.64
N GLU A 144 16.14 1.23 35.02
CA GLU A 144 16.14 1.39 33.57
C GLU A 144 17.32 0.63 32.97
N GLU A 145 17.05 -0.25 32.02
CA GLU A 145 18.05 -0.99 31.23
C GLU A 145 17.81 -0.77 29.75
N VAL A 146 18.88 -0.61 28.96
CA VAL A 146 18.80 -0.56 27.49
C VAL A 146 19.09 -1.94 26.95
N ILE A 147 18.10 -2.55 26.33
CA ILE A 147 18.21 -3.90 25.76
C ILE A 147 17.88 -3.91 24.25
N PRO A 148 18.41 -4.87 23.48
CA PRO A 148 17.96 -5.08 22.10
C PRO A 148 16.46 -5.35 22.02
N ILE A 149 15.79 -4.76 21.03
CA ILE A 149 14.33 -4.91 20.85
C ILE A 149 13.92 -6.40 20.76
N LYS A 150 14.74 -7.24 20.13
CA LYS A 150 14.49 -8.69 20.02
C LYS A 150 14.42 -9.43 21.38
N GLN A 151 14.86 -8.80 22.46
CA GLN A 151 14.81 -9.36 23.81
C GLN A 151 13.64 -8.86 24.65
N LEU A 152 12.79 -7.99 24.06
CA LEU A 152 11.55 -7.53 24.69
C LEU A 152 10.55 -8.67 24.76
N GLN A 153 9.77 -8.68 25.85
CA GLN A 153 8.69 -9.64 26.07
C GLN A 153 7.36 -8.93 26.28
N VAL A 154 6.28 -9.58 25.91
CA VAL A 154 4.93 -9.07 26.17
C VAL A 154 4.76 -8.81 27.66
N GLY A 155 4.32 -7.61 28.00
CA GLY A 155 4.18 -7.14 29.39
C GLY A 155 5.34 -6.28 29.88
N ASP A 156 6.48 -6.21 29.16
CA ASP A 156 7.57 -5.30 29.51
C ASP A 156 7.10 -3.83 29.45
N GLU A 157 7.59 -3.03 30.39
CA GLU A 157 7.35 -1.58 30.44
C GLU A 157 8.55 -0.83 29.87
N ILE A 158 8.31 0.07 28.89
CA ILE A 158 9.32 0.82 28.16
C ILE A 158 9.15 2.30 28.43
N ILE A 159 10.24 3.04 28.57
CA ILE A 159 10.25 4.49 28.66
C ILE A 159 10.73 5.07 27.33
N VAL A 160 9.95 6.01 26.78
CA VAL A 160 10.30 6.78 25.58
C VAL A 160 10.35 8.26 25.94
N LYS A 161 11.53 8.86 25.78
CA LYS A 161 11.75 10.28 26.10
C LYS A 161 11.28 11.17 24.94
N PRO A 162 11.08 12.48 25.19
CA PRO A 162 10.82 13.45 24.13
C PRO A 162 11.89 13.40 23.02
N GLY A 163 11.44 13.38 21.76
CA GLY A 163 12.32 13.30 20.59
C GLY A 163 12.88 11.92 20.26
N GLU A 164 12.54 10.87 21.03
CA GLU A 164 12.91 9.48 20.71
C GLU A 164 11.83 8.84 19.85
N LEU A 165 12.24 7.86 19.03
CA LEU A 165 11.29 7.01 18.29
C LEU A 165 10.65 5.99 19.24
N ILE A 166 9.40 5.64 18.97
CA ILE A 166 8.72 4.50 19.62
C ILE A 166 9.38 3.21 19.11
N PRO A 167 9.94 2.36 20.01
CA PRO A 167 10.73 1.21 19.59
C PRO A 167 9.89 0.02 19.08
N THR A 168 8.68 -0.15 19.59
CA THR A 168 7.75 -1.23 19.22
C THR A 168 6.31 -0.81 19.52
N ASP A 169 5.33 -1.50 18.93
CA ASP A 169 3.92 -1.22 19.21
C ASP A 169 3.59 -1.52 20.67
N ALA A 170 2.90 -0.59 21.32
CA ALA A 170 2.61 -0.66 22.73
C ALA A 170 1.42 0.22 23.12
N VAL A 171 0.92 0.08 24.36
CA VAL A 171 -0.14 0.91 24.92
C VAL A 171 0.46 1.86 25.97
N ILE A 172 0.03 3.13 25.96
CA ILE A 172 0.45 4.13 26.96
C ILE A 172 -0.16 3.77 28.33
N VAL A 173 0.70 3.55 29.33
CA VAL A 173 0.27 3.34 30.71
C VAL A 173 0.45 4.59 31.58
N GLU A 174 1.37 5.48 31.20
CA GLU A 174 1.61 6.74 31.91
C GLU A 174 2.16 7.78 30.92
N GLY A 175 1.68 9.03 31.08
CA GLY A 175 2.13 10.17 30.28
C GLY A 175 1.12 10.62 29.22
N TYR A 176 1.44 11.76 28.61
CA TYR A 176 0.71 12.39 27.52
C TYR A 176 1.73 13.02 26.57
N SER A 177 1.55 12.87 25.27
CA SER A 177 2.42 13.47 24.26
C SER A 177 1.73 13.60 22.91
N THR A 178 2.35 14.35 22.00
CA THR A 178 2.01 14.34 20.59
C THR A 178 2.96 13.41 19.85
N LEU A 179 2.44 12.56 18.95
CA LEU A 179 3.25 11.67 18.14
C LEU A 179 3.22 12.08 16.67
N ASN A 180 4.39 12.21 16.06
CA ASN A 180 4.49 12.38 14.62
C ASN A 180 4.51 10.98 13.96
N GLN A 181 3.42 10.65 13.29
CA GLN A 181 3.21 9.36 12.63
C GLN A 181 3.47 9.42 11.12
N ALA A 182 3.99 10.55 10.60
CA ALA A 182 4.18 10.79 9.16
C ALA A 182 4.96 9.69 8.44
N ALA A 183 5.89 9.07 9.12
CA ALA A 183 6.71 8.00 8.58
C ALA A 183 5.95 6.70 8.26
N ILE A 184 4.81 6.47 8.93
CA ILE A 184 3.97 5.27 8.78
C ILE A 184 2.69 5.63 8.01
N THR A 185 1.99 6.67 8.44
CA THR A 185 0.69 7.05 7.86
C THR A 185 0.81 7.98 6.65
N GLY A 186 1.97 8.61 6.47
CA GLY A 186 2.20 9.67 5.49
C GLY A 186 1.52 11.00 5.86
N GLU A 187 1.14 11.19 7.14
CA GLU A 187 0.51 12.40 7.64
C GLU A 187 1.47 13.24 8.47
N SER A 188 1.62 14.52 8.11
CA SER A 188 2.57 15.42 8.76
C SER A 188 2.04 16.03 10.07
N LEU A 189 0.72 15.94 10.35
CA LEU A 189 0.13 16.50 11.56
C LEU A 189 0.38 15.54 12.73
N PRO A 190 0.98 16.03 13.84
CA PRO A 190 1.14 15.22 15.05
C PRO A 190 -0.22 14.87 15.66
N VAL A 191 -0.33 13.66 16.19
CA VAL A 191 -1.54 13.14 16.85
C VAL A 191 -1.33 13.16 18.36
N GLU A 192 -2.28 13.72 19.11
CA GLU A 192 -2.28 13.67 20.58
C GLU A 192 -2.59 12.25 21.05
N LYS A 193 -1.82 11.79 22.05
CA LYS A 193 -1.94 10.45 22.64
C LYS A 193 -1.86 10.51 24.16
N THR A 194 -2.73 9.75 24.81
CA THR A 194 -2.90 9.70 26.27
C THR A 194 -2.93 8.28 26.80
N VAL A 195 -3.05 8.11 28.09
CA VAL A 195 -3.13 6.80 28.75
C VAL A 195 -4.28 5.96 28.16
N GLY A 196 -3.97 4.73 27.81
CA GLY A 196 -4.89 3.79 27.14
C GLY A 196 -4.79 3.81 25.61
N ASP A 197 -4.17 4.80 24.99
CA ASP A 197 -3.98 4.85 23.55
C ASP A 197 -2.85 3.94 23.09
N GLU A 198 -3.04 3.33 21.93
CA GLU A 198 -2.02 2.55 21.24
C GLU A 198 -1.06 3.46 20.48
N VAL A 199 0.24 3.12 20.52
CA VAL A 199 1.33 3.79 19.83
C VAL A 199 2.11 2.79 18.97
N PHE A 200 2.62 3.25 17.83
CA PHE A 200 3.24 2.38 16.82
C PHE A 200 4.76 2.60 16.71
N ALA A 201 5.48 1.50 16.52
CA ALA A 201 6.92 1.52 16.26
C ALA A 201 7.28 2.46 15.10
N GLY A 202 8.39 3.20 15.24
CA GLY A 202 8.85 4.12 14.21
C GLY A 202 8.19 5.49 14.20
N THR A 203 7.22 5.76 15.09
CA THR A 203 6.65 7.11 15.30
C THR A 203 7.54 7.92 16.23
N LEU A 204 7.66 9.23 15.96
CA LEU A 204 8.50 10.14 16.74
C LEU A 204 7.71 10.74 17.89
N ASN A 205 8.19 10.52 19.12
CA ASN A 205 7.60 11.12 20.32
C ASN A 205 7.89 12.62 20.38
N GLY A 206 6.87 13.43 20.69
CA GLY A 206 6.95 14.88 20.79
C GLY A 206 7.51 15.36 22.13
N TYR A 207 6.69 16.01 22.92
CA TYR A 207 7.15 16.78 24.08
C TYR A 207 7.04 16.06 25.42
N GLY A 208 6.20 15.02 25.53
CA GLY A 208 5.97 14.28 26.77
C GLY A 208 6.86 13.04 26.88
N ALA A 209 7.28 12.68 28.11
CA ALA A 209 7.82 11.35 28.35
C ALA A 209 6.65 10.35 28.45
N LEU A 210 6.78 9.21 27.78
CA LEU A 210 5.77 8.17 27.77
C LEU A 210 6.30 6.90 28.42
N LYS A 211 5.47 6.28 29.25
CA LYS A 211 5.67 4.93 29.73
C LYS A 211 4.69 4.01 29.02
N LEU A 212 5.22 3.03 28.33
CA LEU A 212 4.51 2.18 27.41
C LEU A 212 4.55 0.74 27.93
N LYS A 213 3.48 -0.03 27.70
CA LYS A 213 3.44 -1.46 28.02
C LYS A 213 3.26 -2.26 26.74
N LEU A 214 4.15 -3.23 26.53
CA LEU A 214 4.07 -4.14 25.39
C LEU A 214 2.85 -5.06 25.51
N HIS A 215 2.02 -5.10 24.46
CA HIS A 215 0.88 -5.98 24.37
C HIS A 215 1.04 -7.08 23.31
N GLN A 216 2.02 -6.95 22.39
CA GLN A 216 2.33 -7.92 21.34
C GLN A 216 3.86 -8.03 21.12
N PRO A 217 4.35 -9.15 20.54
CA PRO A 217 5.78 -9.33 20.27
C PRO A 217 6.31 -8.27 19.29
N PRO A 218 7.57 -7.82 19.41
CA PRO A 218 8.16 -6.79 18.51
C PRO A 218 8.16 -7.17 17.02
N GLU A 219 8.26 -8.47 16.71
CA GLU A 219 8.23 -8.99 15.33
C GLU A 219 6.85 -8.84 14.67
N SER A 220 5.80 -8.70 15.49
CA SER A 220 4.41 -8.46 15.06
C SER A 220 4.09 -6.97 14.93
N SER A 221 5.06 -6.07 15.20
CA SER A 221 4.81 -4.64 15.09
C SER A 221 4.41 -4.22 13.68
N LEU A 222 3.59 -3.17 13.61
CA LEU A 222 3.07 -2.62 12.34
C LEU A 222 4.18 -2.35 11.34
N ILE A 223 5.28 -1.72 11.76
CA ILE A 223 6.39 -1.41 10.89
C ILE A 223 7.09 -2.67 10.34
N GLN A 224 7.19 -3.75 11.12
CA GLN A 224 7.76 -5.01 10.66
C GLN A 224 6.84 -5.69 9.62
N ARG A 225 5.52 -5.58 9.80
CA ARG A 225 4.53 -6.06 8.82
C ARG A 225 4.61 -5.26 7.52
N VAL A 226 4.72 -3.93 7.61
CA VAL A 226 4.93 -3.03 6.45
C VAL A 226 6.19 -3.41 5.68
N ILE A 227 7.33 -3.57 6.38
CA ILE A 227 8.60 -3.98 5.77
C ILE A 227 8.44 -5.31 5.03
N ARG A 228 7.80 -6.29 5.65
CA ARG A 228 7.56 -7.61 5.05
C ARG A 228 6.71 -7.53 3.80
N LEU A 229 5.61 -6.77 3.82
CA LEU A 229 4.75 -6.57 2.66
C LEU A 229 5.49 -5.90 1.51
N VAL A 230 6.28 -4.87 1.79
CA VAL A 230 7.07 -4.18 0.76
C VAL A 230 8.17 -5.09 0.19
N GLN A 231 8.79 -5.95 1.01
CA GLN A 231 9.75 -6.96 0.54
C GLN A 231 9.06 -8.03 -0.33
N GLN A 232 7.90 -8.53 0.07
CA GLN A 232 7.11 -9.46 -0.73
C GLN A 232 6.70 -8.85 -2.07
N ALA A 233 6.33 -7.56 -2.07
CA ALA A 233 5.96 -6.85 -3.29
C ALA A 233 7.08 -6.79 -4.35
N GLN A 234 8.33 -6.98 -3.96
CA GLN A 234 9.49 -7.01 -4.86
C GLN A 234 9.70 -8.39 -5.51
N THR A 235 9.20 -9.46 -4.90
CA THR A 235 9.48 -10.84 -5.35
C THR A 235 8.43 -11.40 -6.29
N GLU A 236 7.20 -10.87 -6.29
CA GLU A 236 6.13 -11.36 -7.16
C GLU A 236 6.15 -10.67 -8.53
N THR A 237 6.18 -11.46 -9.60
CA THR A 237 6.20 -10.95 -10.98
C THR A 237 4.80 -10.50 -11.43
N PRO A 238 4.64 -9.22 -11.84
CA PRO A 238 3.36 -8.69 -12.33
C PRO A 238 2.91 -9.34 -13.66
N PRO A 239 1.61 -9.33 -13.98
CA PRO A 239 1.09 -9.90 -15.23
C PRO A 239 1.71 -9.30 -16.51
N SER A 240 2.00 -8.00 -16.50
CA SER A 240 2.68 -7.33 -17.62
C SER A 240 4.09 -7.87 -17.83
N GLN A 241 4.83 -8.09 -16.75
CA GLN A 241 6.16 -8.68 -16.79
C GLN A 241 6.10 -10.13 -17.27
N GLN A 242 5.21 -10.96 -16.72
CA GLN A 242 5.00 -12.36 -17.19
C GLN A 242 4.63 -12.43 -18.67
N PHE A 243 3.89 -11.45 -19.18
CA PHE A 243 3.57 -11.37 -20.61
C PHE A 243 4.84 -11.08 -21.42
N ILE A 244 5.66 -10.12 -20.99
CA ILE A 244 6.89 -9.78 -21.72
C ILE A 244 7.92 -10.91 -21.65
N GLU A 245 8.11 -11.55 -20.50
CA GLU A 245 8.99 -12.72 -20.36
C GLU A 245 8.58 -13.87 -21.30
N ARG A 246 7.27 -14.14 -21.43
CA ARG A 246 6.77 -15.12 -22.41
C ARG A 246 7.00 -14.68 -23.84
N PHE A 247 6.82 -13.40 -24.13
CA PHE A 247 7.09 -12.82 -25.44
C PHE A 247 8.59 -12.93 -25.76
N GLU A 248 9.45 -12.58 -24.82
CA GLU A 248 10.91 -12.59 -24.97
C GLU A 248 11.46 -13.96 -25.36
N ARG A 249 11.00 -15.02 -24.69
CA ARG A 249 11.38 -16.41 -25.05
C ARG A 249 11.05 -16.78 -26.49
N GLY A 250 9.92 -16.35 -27.01
CA GLY A 250 9.55 -16.53 -28.42
C GLY A 250 10.37 -15.66 -29.35
N TYR A 251 10.54 -14.42 -28.96
CA TYR A 251 11.23 -13.40 -29.74
C TYR A 251 12.73 -13.68 -29.88
N ALA A 252 13.42 -14.11 -28.83
CA ALA A 252 14.84 -14.48 -28.89
C ALA A 252 15.11 -15.54 -29.94
N ARG A 253 14.24 -16.56 -30.05
CA ARG A 253 14.35 -17.58 -31.11
C ARG A 253 14.21 -17.00 -32.52
N VAL A 254 13.26 -16.08 -32.69
CA VAL A 254 13.05 -15.40 -33.97
C VAL A 254 14.26 -14.55 -34.35
N ILE A 255 14.85 -13.82 -33.36
CA ILE A 255 16.07 -13.02 -33.60
C ILE A 255 17.23 -13.90 -34.04
N VAL A 256 17.48 -15.00 -33.35
CA VAL A 256 18.60 -15.88 -33.71
C VAL A 256 18.40 -16.46 -35.11
N ILE A 257 17.20 -16.93 -35.45
CA ILE A 257 16.89 -17.46 -36.80
C ILE A 257 17.06 -16.33 -37.85
N ALA A 258 16.53 -15.12 -37.57
CA ALA A 258 16.65 -13.99 -38.48
C ALA A 258 18.12 -13.55 -38.66
N GLY A 259 18.91 -13.55 -37.57
CA GLY A 259 20.34 -13.27 -37.60
C GLY A 259 21.12 -14.29 -38.45
N VAL A 260 20.83 -15.60 -38.32
CA VAL A 260 21.42 -16.63 -39.15
C VAL A 260 20.99 -16.48 -40.63
N LEU A 261 19.73 -16.16 -40.89
CA LEU A 261 19.27 -15.87 -42.24
C LEU A 261 19.95 -14.63 -42.83
N LEU A 262 20.11 -13.56 -42.04
CA LEU A 262 20.83 -12.35 -42.46
C LEU A 262 22.32 -12.60 -42.69
N LEU A 263 22.90 -13.55 -42.00
CA LEU A 263 24.27 -14.00 -42.24
C LEU A 263 24.42 -14.75 -43.57
N ILE A 264 23.47 -15.64 -43.88
CA ILE A 264 23.62 -16.61 -44.99
C ILE A 264 22.98 -16.09 -46.29
N LEU A 265 21.77 -15.52 -46.26
CA LEU A 265 21.03 -15.19 -47.49
C LEU A 265 21.61 -14.01 -48.30
N PRO A 266 22.05 -12.87 -47.72
CA PRO A 266 22.48 -11.74 -48.50
C PRO A 266 23.67 -11.99 -49.43
N PRO A 267 24.68 -12.80 -49.06
CA PRO A 267 25.74 -13.15 -49.98
C PRO A 267 25.25 -13.84 -51.24
N PHE A 268 24.19 -14.65 -51.18
CA PHE A 268 23.64 -15.37 -52.33
C PHE A 268 22.59 -14.58 -53.10
N LEU A 269 21.79 -13.74 -52.42
CA LEU A 269 20.66 -13.05 -53.03
C LEU A 269 20.99 -11.63 -53.53
N TRP A 270 21.87 -10.92 -52.78
CA TRP A 270 22.20 -9.49 -53.05
C TRP A 270 23.67 -9.24 -53.29
N ASN A 271 24.48 -10.29 -53.53
CA ASN A 271 25.93 -10.20 -53.76
C ASN A 271 26.72 -9.41 -52.67
N TRP A 272 26.25 -9.50 -51.42
CA TRP A 272 27.02 -8.96 -50.30
C TRP A 272 28.29 -9.79 -50.11
N ASP A 273 29.38 -9.16 -49.73
CA ASP A 273 30.55 -9.88 -49.21
C ASP A 273 30.23 -10.51 -47.84
N TRP A 274 30.85 -11.65 -47.57
CA TRP A 274 30.64 -12.38 -46.31
C TRP A 274 30.90 -11.53 -45.06
N GLU A 275 31.82 -10.59 -45.14
CA GLU A 275 32.21 -9.71 -44.06
C GLU A 275 31.09 -8.74 -43.71
N THR A 276 30.53 -8.07 -44.69
CA THR A 276 29.35 -7.20 -44.52
C THR A 276 28.19 -8.01 -43.95
N ALA A 277 27.96 -9.24 -44.42
CA ALA A 277 26.90 -10.09 -43.92
C ALA A 277 27.13 -10.47 -42.45
N ILE A 278 28.36 -10.89 -42.07
CA ILE A 278 28.72 -11.20 -40.68
C ILE A 278 28.53 -9.96 -39.79
N TYR A 279 29.10 -8.82 -40.20
CA TYR A 279 29.05 -7.60 -39.40
C TYR A 279 27.61 -7.09 -39.17
N ARG A 280 26.78 -7.12 -40.24
CA ARG A 280 25.36 -6.74 -40.15
C ARG A 280 24.55 -7.74 -39.32
N ALA A 281 24.84 -9.04 -39.41
CA ALA A 281 24.18 -10.04 -38.57
C ALA A 281 24.53 -9.84 -37.07
N LEU A 282 25.82 -9.55 -36.75
CA LEU A 282 26.23 -9.27 -35.39
C LEU A 282 25.57 -7.99 -34.85
N THR A 283 25.54 -6.92 -35.66
CA THR A 283 24.87 -5.67 -35.29
C THR A 283 23.36 -5.90 -35.10
N PHE A 284 22.73 -6.71 -35.98
CA PHE A 284 21.32 -7.06 -35.85
C PHE A 284 21.00 -7.80 -34.54
N LEU A 285 21.83 -8.77 -34.14
CA LEU A 285 21.62 -9.52 -32.87
C LEU A 285 21.58 -8.59 -31.66
N VAL A 286 22.45 -7.58 -31.63
CA VAL A 286 22.50 -6.60 -30.54
C VAL A 286 21.32 -5.65 -30.56
N VAL A 287 21.07 -5.02 -31.72
CA VAL A 287 20.05 -3.98 -31.86
C VAL A 287 18.62 -4.51 -31.73
N ALA A 288 18.38 -5.76 -32.12
CA ALA A 288 17.07 -6.40 -32.02
C ALA A 288 16.76 -6.92 -30.62
N SER A 289 17.66 -6.78 -29.65
CA SER A 289 17.43 -7.26 -28.28
C SER A 289 16.24 -6.55 -27.59
N PRO A 290 15.40 -7.25 -26.81
CA PRO A 290 14.25 -6.67 -26.12
C PRO A 290 14.56 -6.11 -24.72
N CYS A 291 15.83 -5.96 -24.27
CA CYS A 291 16.21 -5.52 -22.93
C CYS A 291 15.49 -4.23 -22.47
N ALA A 292 15.34 -3.25 -23.37
CA ALA A 292 14.63 -2.01 -23.07
C ALA A 292 13.15 -2.23 -22.73
N LEU A 293 12.51 -3.30 -23.21
CA LEU A 293 11.12 -3.62 -22.89
C LEU A 293 11.00 -4.14 -21.44
N MET A 294 11.95 -4.97 -20.99
CA MET A 294 12.03 -5.45 -19.61
C MET A 294 12.32 -4.28 -18.64
N ALA A 295 13.32 -3.47 -18.97
CA ALA A 295 13.70 -2.29 -18.21
C ALA A 295 12.59 -1.23 -18.12
N ALA A 296 11.61 -1.23 -19.04
CA ALA A 296 10.46 -0.32 -19.02
C ALA A 296 9.48 -0.59 -17.87
N ILE A 297 9.40 -1.82 -17.33
CA ILE A 297 8.35 -2.24 -16.40
C ILE A 297 8.84 -2.23 -14.95
N MET A 298 9.84 -3.05 -14.60
CA MET A 298 10.23 -3.29 -13.22
C MET A 298 10.65 -2.03 -12.46
N PRO A 299 11.55 -1.18 -12.96
CA PRO A 299 11.93 0.05 -12.26
C PRO A 299 10.75 1.00 -12.07
N THR A 300 9.80 1.00 -13.03
CA THR A 300 8.59 1.83 -12.96
C THR A 300 7.65 1.34 -11.86
N LEU A 301 7.37 0.03 -11.79
CA LEU A 301 6.50 -0.56 -10.76
C LEU A 301 7.10 -0.42 -9.36
N LEU A 302 8.38 -0.75 -9.19
CA LEU A 302 9.06 -0.62 -7.90
C LEU A 302 9.09 0.84 -7.42
N SER A 303 9.29 1.81 -8.33
CA SER A 303 9.20 3.23 -8.00
C SER A 303 7.79 3.64 -7.57
N GLY A 304 6.76 3.07 -8.21
CA GLY A 304 5.36 3.29 -7.84
C GLY A 304 5.04 2.71 -6.46
N ILE A 305 5.46 1.47 -6.18
CA ILE A 305 5.30 0.83 -4.85
C ILE A 305 6.00 1.65 -3.76
N ALA A 306 7.25 2.07 -4.01
CA ALA A 306 8.01 2.91 -3.08
C ALA A 306 7.33 4.25 -2.80
N ASN A 307 6.75 4.88 -3.82
CA ASN A 307 5.98 6.12 -3.66
C ASN A 307 4.68 5.89 -2.89
N GLY A 308 3.95 4.80 -3.19
CA GLY A 308 2.75 4.40 -2.44
C GLY A 308 3.05 4.21 -0.95
N ALA A 309 4.08 3.45 -0.63
CA ALA A 309 4.50 3.20 0.75
C ALA A 309 4.81 4.49 1.52
N ARG A 310 5.48 5.48 0.90
CA ARG A 310 5.72 6.80 1.49
C ARG A 310 4.44 7.59 1.77
N GLN A 311 3.39 7.33 1.00
CA GLN A 311 2.08 7.95 1.18
C GLN A 311 1.19 7.15 2.14
N GLY A 312 1.69 6.10 2.79
CA GLY A 312 0.91 5.21 3.64
C GLY A 312 -0.05 4.31 2.85
N ILE A 313 0.27 3.99 1.60
CA ILE A 313 -0.48 3.07 0.73
C ILE A 313 0.42 1.87 0.44
N LEU A 314 0.09 0.72 1.00
CA LEU A 314 0.85 -0.51 0.83
C LEU A 314 0.24 -1.38 -0.27
N PHE A 315 1.00 -1.68 -1.29
CA PHE A 315 0.64 -2.62 -2.35
C PHE A 315 1.26 -3.98 -2.06
N LYS A 316 0.46 -5.03 -2.11
CA LYS A 316 0.92 -6.41 -1.89
C LYS A 316 1.94 -6.85 -2.95
N ASN A 317 1.77 -6.38 -4.20
CA ASN A 317 2.71 -6.62 -5.30
C ASN A 317 2.51 -5.60 -6.44
N GLY A 318 3.39 -5.66 -7.45
CA GLY A 318 3.32 -4.79 -8.62
C GLY A 318 2.06 -5.02 -9.47
N ALA A 319 1.50 -6.22 -9.44
CA ALA A 319 0.25 -6.52 -10.15
C ALA A 319 -0.91 -5.70 -9.62
N GLN A 320 -0.99 -5.50 -8.30
CA GLN A 320 -2.04 -4.73 -7.68
C GLN A 320 -1.93 -3.23 -7.99
N LEU A 321 -0.70 -2.71 -8.09
CA LEU A 321 -0.45 -1.34 -8.57
C LEU A 321 -0.91 -1.16 -10.03
N GLU A 322 -0.74 -2.19 -10.89
CA GLU A 322 -1.30 -2.16 -12.23
C GLU A 322 -2.82 -2.27 -12.24
N MET A 323 -3.37 -3.20 -11.45
CA MET A 323 -4.81 -3.48 -11.45
C MET A 323 -5.62 -2.30 -10.91
N ILE A 324 -5.15 -1.61 -9.86
CA ILE A 324 -5.86 -0.44 -9.30
C ILE A 324 -6.01 0.69 -10.33
N GLY A 325 -5.03 0.86 -11.23
CA GLY A 325 -5.11 1.81 -12.33
C GLY A 325 -6.15 1.45 -13.41
N LYS A 326 -6.61 0.19 -13.47
CA LYS A 326 -7.61 -0.34 -14.43
C LYS A 326 -9.01 -0.40 -13.84
N VAL A 327 -9.19 -0.07 -12.55
CA VAL A 327 -10.47 -0.15 -11.87
C VAL A 327 -11.51 0.75 -12.55
N ARG A 328 -12.68 0.18 -12.82
CA ARG A 328 -13.84 0.85 -13.43
C ARG A 328 -15.01 1.00 -12.47
N ALA A 329 -15.17 0.08 -11.53
CA ALA A 329 -16.20 0.17 -10.50
C ALA A 329 -15.58 -0.05 -9.11
N ILE A 330 -16.13 0.64 -8.10
CA ILE A 330 -15.69 0.51 -6.71
C ILE A 330 -16.92 0.20 -5.85
N ALA A 331 -16.82 -0.87 -5.08
CA ALA A 331 -17.77 -1.22 -4.04
C ALA A 331 -17.19 -0.82 -2.68
N PHE A 332 -17.96 -0.09 -1.88
CA PHE A 332 -17.62 0.29 -0.51
C PHE A 332 -18.48 -0.47 0.47
N ASP A 333 -17.89 -1.03 1.51
CA ASP A 333 -18.67 -1.34 2.69
C ASP A 333 -19.13 -0.03 3.36
N LYS A 334 -20.26 -0.08 4.08
CA LYS A 334 -20.74 1.10 4.81
C LYS A 334 -20.00 1.28 6.12
N THR A 335 -20.10 0.28 7.00
CA THR A 335 -19.67 0.38 8.41
C THR A 335 -18.14 0.35 8.52
N GLY A 336 -17.55 1.30 9.26
CA GLY A 336 -16.09 1.39 9.40
C GLY A 336 -15.34 1.84 8.14
N THR A 337 -16.03 1.97 6.99
CA THR A 337 -15.44 2.39 5.70
C THR A 337 -15.95 3.77 5.28
N LEU A 338 -17.20 3.88 4.84
CA LEU A 338 -17.82 5.18 4.53
C LEU A 338 -18.24 5.93 5.80
N THR A 339 -18.42 5.19 6.88
CA THR A 339 -18.67 5.69 8.23
C THR A 339 -17.46 5.45 9.13
N THR A 340 -17.47 6.04 10.31
CA THR A 340 -16.36 5.89 11.27
C THR A 340 -16.36 4.54 11.99
N GLY A 341 -17.47 3.80 11.94
CA GLY A 341 -17.68 2.56 12.72
C GLY A 341 -17.98 2.83 14.19
N PHE A 342 -17.96 4.08 14.61
CA PHE A 342 -18.29 4.48 15.97
C PHE A 342 -19.67 5.10 16.01
N LEU A 343 -20.51 4.61 16.94
CA LEU A 343 -21.82 5.20 17.20
C LEU A 343 -21.64 6.53 17.93
N GLU A 344 -22.35 7.56 17.48
CA GLU A 344 -22.38 8.86 18.13
C GLU A 344 -23.83 9.33 18.33
N VAL A 345 -24.04 10.11 19.39
CA VAL A 345 -25.32 10.78 19.63
C VAL A 345 -25.47 11.90 18.61
N CYS A 346 -26.42 11.74 17.69
CA CYS A 346 -26.68 12.73 16.63
C CYS A 346 -27.66 13.81 17.11
N GLU A 347 -28.69 13.40 17.88
CA GLU A 347 -29.73 14.32 18.30
C GLU A 347 -30.34 13.90 19.63
N VAL A 348 -30.66 14.88 20.47
CA VAL A 348 -31.35 14.70 21.75
C VAL A 348 -32.62 15.55 21.74
N ILE A 349 -33.76 14.91 21.89
CA ILE A 349 -35.09 15.58 21.84
C ILE A 349 -35.81 15.36 23.16
N PRO A 350 -35.78 16.37 24.05
CA PRO A 350 -36.47 16.30 25.33
C PRO A 350 -37.97 16.53 25.17
N THR A 351 -38.77 16.11 26.15
CA THR A 351 -40.13 16.59 26.34
C THR A 351 -40.13 18.06 26.85
N SER A 352 -41.28 18.70 26.90
CA SER A 352 -41.42 20.12 27.26
C SER A 352 -40.87 20.47 28.63
N ASP A 353 -40.80 19.52 29.55
CA ASP A 353 -40.49 19.73 30.97
C ASP A 353 -39.00 19.47 31.27
N TYR A 354 -38.23 19.01 30.29
CA TYR A 354 -36.80 18.66 30.46
C TYR A 354 -35.91 19.34 29.43
N THR A 355 -34.63 19.44 29.74
CA THR A 355 -33.60 19.94 28.84
C THR A 355 -32.87 18.78 28.15
N LYS A 356 -32.13 19.04 27.05
CA LYS A 356 -31.24 18.06 26.42
C LYS A 356 -30.21 17.50 27.40
N ALA A 357 -29.72 18.36 28.33
CA ALA A 357 -28.76 17.96 29.32
C ALA A 357 -29.37 16.98 30.35
N ASP A 358 -30.63 17.15 30.74
CA ASP A 358 -31.30 16.27 31.69
C ASP A 358 -31.49 14.87 31.09
N VAL A 359 -31.91 14.78 29.81
CA VAL A 359 -32.07 13.51 29.10
C VAL A 359 -30.73 12.78 28.98
N LEU A 360 -29.65 13.51 28.62
CA LEU A 360 -28.32 12.93 28.49
C LEU A 360 -27.75 12.47 29.84
N LYS A 361 -27.91 13.25 30.90
CA LYS A 361 -27.46 12.89 32.25
C LYS A 361 -28.13 11.63 32.76
N ALA A 362 -29.47 11.55 32.64
CA ALA A 362 -30.23 10.41 33.08
C ALA A 362 -29.79 9.14 32.31
N ALA A 363 -29.69 9.22 30.99
CA ALA A 363 -29.25 8.11 30.18
C ALA A 363 -27.81 7.69 30.48
N ALA A 364 -26.87 8.63 30.56
CA ALA A 364 -25.46 8.36 30.85
C ALA A 364 -25.23 7.71 32.22
N SER A 365 -25.98 8.16 33.24
CA SER A 365 -25.88 7.59 34.59
C SER A 365 -26.16 6.09 34.60
N VAL A 366 -27.17 5.62 33.87
CA VAL A 366 -27.53 4.20 33.78
C VAL A 366 -26.58 3.47 32.83
N GLU A 367 -26.32 4.04 31.66
CA GLU A 367 -25.47 3.42 30.63
C GLU A 367 -23.96 3.38 31.00
N SER A 368 -23.54 4.14 32.00
CA SER A 368 -22.15 4.10 32.50
C SER A 368 -21.70 2.73 33.01
N ARG A 369 -22.64 1.82 33.27
CA ARG A 369 -22.41 0.42 33.67
C ARG A 369 -22.57 -0.57 32.53
N SER A 370 -22.85 -0.08 31.33
CA SER A 370 -23.09 -0.88 30.12
C SER A 370 -21.84 -0.89 29.23
N GLU A 371 -21.47 -2.07 28.72
CA GLU A 371 -20.45 -2.21 27.69
C GLU A 371 -21.05 -2.15 26.26
N HIS A 372 -22.37 -1.91 26.17
CA HIS A 372 -23.05 -1.84 24.87
C HIS A 372 -22.61 -0.60 24.08
N PRO A 373 -22.36 -0.71 22.76
CA PRO A 373 -21.90 0.42 21.94
C PRO A 373 -22.81 1.66 22.01
N LEU A 374 -24.12 1.50 22.11
CA LEU A 374 -25.06 2.61 22.29
C LEU A 374 -24.82 3.34 23.63
N GLY A 375 -24.58 2.57 24.70
CA GLY A 375 -24.30 3.13 26.03
C GLY A 375 -23.00 3.93 26.03
N LEU A 376 -21.94 3.38 25.41
CA LEU A 376 -20.65 4.09 25.28
C LEU A 376 -20.79 5.40 24.52
N ALA A 377 -21.62 5.44 23.46
CA ALA A 377 -21.91 6.66 22.69
C ALA A 377 -22.62 7.73 23.56
N ILE A 378 -23.59 7.31 24.38
CA ILE A 378 -24.31 8.21 25.30
C ILE A 378 -23.39 8.76 26.38
N VAL A 379 -22.57 7.90 27.01
CA VAL A 379 -21.59 8.30 28.03
C VAL A 379 -20.56 9.27 27.44
N LYS A 380 -20.04 9.00 26.25
CA LYS A 380 -19.12 9.90 25.54
C LYS A 380 -19.74 11.28 25.28
N ALA A 381 -20.99 11.32 24.84
CA ALA A 381 -21.70 12.57 24.57
C ALA A 381 -21.96 13.39 25.84
N SER A 382 -21.97 12.77 27.02
CA SER A 382 -22.22 13.40 28.32
C SER A 382 -20.96 13.76 29.10
N THR A 383 -19.75 13.64 28.54
CA THR A 383 -18.46 13.85 29.24
C THR A 383 -18.33 15.25 29.89
N ASN A 384 -18.95 16.25 29.28
CA ASN A 384 -18.92 17.64 29.79
C ASN A 384 -20.07 17.97 30.77
N LEU A 385 -20.89 16.98 31.12
CA LEU A 385 -22.01 17.13 32.03
C LEU A 385 -21.67 16.51 33.39
N ASP A 386 -22.14 17.14 34.44
CA ASP A 386 -22.03 16.59 35.80
C ASP A 386 -23.17 15.59 36.04
N TRP A 387 -22.82 14.29 36.13
CA TRP A 387 -23.74 13.17 36.39
C TRP A 387 -23.08 12.11 37.25
N GLN A 388 -23.88 11.30 37.95
CA GLN A 388 -23.41 10.24 38.85
C GLN A 388 -23.84 8.88 38.27
N ALA A 389 -22.99 7.87 38.47
CA ALA A 389 -23.32 6.51 38.02
C ALA A 389 -24.51 5.95 38.82
N ALA A 390 -25.46 5.35 38.12
CA ALA A 390 -26.62 4.72 38.71
C ALA A 390 -26.21 3.52 39.61
N THR A 391 -27.01 3.29 40.60
CA THR A 391 -26.97 2.10 41.46
C THR A 391 -28.05 1.10 41.00
N GLU A 392 -27.96 -0.15 41.45
CA GLU A 392 -28.97 -1.18 41.18
C GLU A 392 -29.32 -1.31 39.68
N VAL A 393 -28.29 -1.40 38.82
CA VAL A 393 -28.45 -1.46 37.38
C VAL A 393 -28.78 -2.87 36.90
N GLN A 394 -29.83 -3.00 36.08
CA GLN A 394 -30.25 -4.26 35.46
C GLN A 394 -30.41 -4.10 33.97
N ALA A 395 -29.64 -4.86 33.18
CA ALA A 395 -29.71 -4.89 31.72
C ALA A 395 -30.71 -5.99 31.26
N PHE A 396 -31.51 -5.66 30.24
CA PHE A 396 -32.42 -6.56 29.54
C PHE A 396 -31.92 -6.74 28.10
N PRO A 397 -31.27 -7.85 27.77
CA PRO A 397 -30.62 -8.02 26.47
C PRO A 397 -31.56 -7.76 25.29
N GLY A 398 -31.12 -6.89 24.36
CA GLY A 398 -31.86 -6.52 23.16
C GLY A 398 -33.05 -5.57 23.37
N GLN A 399 -33.37 -5.18 24.61
CA GLN A 399 -34.51 -4.32 24.96
C GLN A 399 -34.06 -2.99 25.57
N GLY A 400 -33.28 -2.99 26.65
CA GLY A 400 -32.87 -1.78 27.35
C GLY A 400 -32.20 -2.06 28.69
N ILE A 401 -32.07 -1.02 29.49
CA ILE A 401 -31.40 -1.03 30.80
C ILE A 401 -32.20 -0.16 31.79
N VAL A 402 -32.22 -0.55 33.05
CA VAL A 402 -32.89 0.17 34.15
C VAL A 402 -31.88 0.37 35.27
N GLY A 403 -31.91 1.48 35.94
CA GLY A 403 -31.06 1.78 37.07
C GLY A 403 -31.65 2.84 38.02
N MET A 404 -31.09 2.94 39.23
CA MET A 404 -31.52 3.91 40.24
C MET A 404 -30.54 5.05 40.38
N ILE A 405 -31.03 6.28 40.35
CA ILE A 405 -30.28 7.52 40.57
C ILE A 405 -31.02 8.35 41.65
N ASP A 406 -30.43 8.56 42.80
CA ASP A 406 -31.01 9.41 43.88
C ASP A 406 -32.50 9.12 44.15
N ASN A 407 -32.88 7.89 44.34
CA ASN A 407 -34.26 7.47 44.54
C ASN A 407 -35.20 7.61 43.32
N GLN A 408 -34.65 7.82 42.12
CA GLN A 408 -35.36 7.87 40.86
C GLN A 408 -35.01 6.62 40.04
N GLU A 409 -36.02 5.90 39.56
CA GLU A 409 -35.84 4.79 38.61
C GLU A 409 -35.76 5.35 37.21
N VAL A 410 -34.63 5.12 36.52
CA VAL A 410 -34.42 5.56 35.14
C VAL A 410 -34.36 4.36 34.21
N ILE A 411 -35.10 4.45 33.11
CA ILE A 411 -35.28 3.42 32.12
C ILE A 411 -34.76 3.94 30.80
N VAL A 412 -33.88 3.19 30.16
CA VAL A 412 -33.27 3.51 28.85
C VAL A 412 -33.46 2.31 27.93
N GLY A 413 -34.07 2.49 26.78
CA GLY A 413 -34.27 1.37 25.87
C GLY A 413 -35.14 1.67 24.65
N LYS A 414 -35.53 0.61 23.93
CA LYS A 414 -36.43 0.70 22.76
C LYS A 414 -37.85 1.11 23.20
N ASP A 415 -38.62 1.63 22.29
CA ASP A 415 -39.99 2.04 22.51
C ASP A 415 -40.87 0.92 23.14
N ASP A 416 -40.79 -0.31 22.62
CA ASP A 416 -41.53 -1.46 23.14
C ASP A 416 -41.07 -1.87 24.57
N PHE A 417 -39.84 -1.57 24.93
CA PHE A 417 -39.36 -1.81 26.30
C PHE A 417 -39.91 -0.74 27.24
N VAL A 418 -39.79 0.54 26.88
CA VAL A 418 -40.24 1.65 27.69
C VAL A 418 -41.77 1.65 27.85
N LYS A 419 -42.54 1.22 26.85
CA LYS A 419 -43.99 1.03 26.92
C LYS A 419 -44.44 0.06 28.03
N LYS A 420 -43.59 -0.82 28.51
CA LYS A 420 -43.90 -1.71 29.64
C LYS A 420 -43.96 -0.97 30.98
N PHE A 421 -43.34 0.19 31.07
CA PHE A 421 -43.25 0.99 32.28
C PHE A 421 -44.10 2.25 32.22
N VAL A 422 -44.25 2.85 31.05
CA VAL A 422 -44.99 4.11 30.84
C VAL A 422 -46.33 3.83 30.23
N ALA A 423 -47.41 4.45 30.78
CA ALA A 423 -48.77 4.25 30.29
C ALA A 423 -48.96 4.71 28.83
N ASN A 424 -48.38 5.82 28.44
CA ASN A 424 -48.46 6.36 27.08
C ASN A 424 -47.21 7.10 26.69
N LEU A 425 -46.66 6.83 25.51
CA LEU A 425 -45.60 7.62 24.91
C LEU A 425 -46.17 8.91 24.30
N PRO A 426 -45.45 10.07 24.40
CA PRO A 426 -45.86 11.31 23.78
C PRO A 426 -45.99 11.18 22.24
N LYS A 427 -47.14 11.51 21.66
CA LYS A 427 -47.41 11.36 20.21
C LYS A 427 -46.38 12.11 19.33
N ASN A 428 -46.02 13.33 19.73
CA ASN A 428 -45.03 14.14 19.04
C ASN A 428 -43.66 13.45 18.97
N LEU A 429 -43.22 12.80 20.06
CA LEU A 429 -41.97 12.05 20.07
C LEU A 429 -42.03 10.77 19.24
N ILE A 430 -43.18 10.10 19.18
CA ILE A 430 -43.39 8.90 18.31
C ILE A 430 -43.20 9.30 16.84
N GLU A 431 -43.82 10.41 16.42
CA GLU A 431 -43.68 10.89 15.03
C GLU A 431 -42.20 11.23 14.71
N ILE A 432 -41.52 11.93 15.62
CA ILE A 432 -40.11 12.28 15.45
C ILE A 432 -39.23 11.02 15.47
N ALA A 433 -39.45 10.10 16.41
CA ALA A 433 -38.72 8.83 16.47
C ALA A 433 -38.86 8.05 15.16
N THR A 434 -40.04 7.93 14.62
CA THR A 434 -40.31 7.27 13.33
C THR A 434 -39.53 7.93 12.19
N ILE A 435 -39.50 9.27 12.13
CA ILE A 435 -38.71 10.00 11.12
C ILE A 435 -37.19 9.71 11.27
N LEU A 436 -36.71 9.72 12.50
CA LEU A 436 -35.28 9.45 12.79
C LEU A 436 -34.89 8.00 12.45
N GLU A 437 -35.76 7.04 12.74
CA GLU A 437 -35.59 5.63 12.37
C GLU A 437 -35.60 5.42 10.86
N LEU A 438 -36.48 6.13 10.14
CA LEU A 438 -36.52 6.17 8.67
C LEU A 438 -35.20 6.76 8.07
N GLN A 439 -34.54 7.66 8.82
CA GLN A 439 -33.20 8.16 8.47
C GLN A 439 -32.06 7.20 8.86
N GLY A 440 -32.37 6.03 9.41
CA GLY A 440 -31.40 5.03 9.83
C GLY A 440 -30.72 5.27 11.15
N LYS A 441 -31.28 6.13 11.97
CA LYS A 441 -30.79 6.35 13.33
C LYS A 441 -31.45 5.37 14.29
N THR A 442 -30.69 4.87 15.25
CA THR A 442 -31.24 4.10 16.36
C THR A 442 -31.80 5.07 17.40
N VAL A 443 -33.10 4.96 17.68
CA VAL A 443 -33.74 5.80 18.69
C VAL A 443 -33.84 5.06 20.02
N VAL A 444 -33.33 5.70 21.06
CA VAL A 444 -33.38 5.22 22.43
C VAL A 444 -34.28 6.16 23.24
N TRP A 445 -35.25 5.57 23.93
CA TRP A 445 -36.23 6.28 24.76
C TRP A 445 -35.74 6.30 26.20
N ILE A 446 -35.94 7.42 26.89
CA ILE A 446 -35.57 7.64 28.29
C ILE A 446 -36.81 8.02 29.09
N ALA A 447 -37.05 7.29 30.17
CA ALA A 447 -38.14 7.55 31.09
C ALA A 447 -37.63 7.48 32.54
N GLU A 448 -38.30 8.18 33.44
CA GLU A 448 -38.01 8.14 34.88
C GLU A 448 -39.27 7.99 35.72
N LYS A 449 -39.11 7.43 36.90
CA LYS A 449 -40.11 7.42 37.97
C LYS A 449 -39.48 7.89 39.25
N ARG A 450 -40.14 8.82 39.93
CA ARG A 450 -39.75 9.25 41.26
C ARG A 450 -40.46 8.42 42.32
N TRP A 451 -39.69 7.73 43.16
CA TRP A 451 -40.22 7.02 44.31
C TRP A 451 -40.43 7.97 45.49
N GLY A 452 -41.63 7.94 46.12
CA GLY A 452 -41.91 8.73 47.34
C GLY A 452 -41.12 8.21 48.54
N ASP A 453 -40.78 9.13 49.48
CA ASP A 453 -40.11 8.80 50.73
C ASP A 453 -40.97 7.83 51.54
N GLY A 454 -40.68 6.55 51.52
CA GLY A 454 -41.40 5.48 52.25
C GLY A 454 -41.80 4.24 51.44
N GLU A 455 -41.71 4.28 50.10
CA GLU A 455 -42.01 3.12 49.22
C GLU A 455 -40.76 2.24 49.02
N ILE A 456 -40.41 1.41 49.97
CA ILE A 456 -39.30 0.46 49.85
C ILE A 456 -39.88 -0.93 49.42
N GLY A 457 -39.99 -1.18 48.12
CA GLY A 457 -40.28 -2.50 47.60
C GLY A 457 -39.08 -3.47 47.69
N ARG A 458 -39.36 -4.78 47.75
CA ARG A 458 -38.29 -5.82 47.74
C ARG A 458 -37.56 -5.82 46.39
N TRP A 459 -36.25 -6.06 46.42
CA TRP A 459 -35.29 -5.97 45.28
C TRP A 459 -35.71 -6.77 44.03
N GLY A 460 -36.48 -7.84 44.12
CA GLY A 460 -36.97 -8.62 42.98
C GLY A 460 -38.30 -8.15 42.38
N GLU A 461 -39.04 -7.28 43.06
CA GLU A 461 -40.36 -6.82 42.62
C GLU A 461 -40.32 -5.46 41.88
N ARG A 462 -39.21 -4.68 42.03
CA ARG A 462 -39.05 -3.34 41.47
C ARG A 462 -38.94 -3.32 39.95
N PHE A 463 -38.28 -4.29 39.36
CA PHE A 463 -37.97 -4.30 37.91
C PHE A 463 -38.81 -5.28 37.11
N HIS A 464 -39.94 -5.79 37.66
CA HIS A 464 -40.83 -6.68 36.92
C HIS A 464 -41.89 -5.86 36.18
N PRO A 465 -41.85 -5.75 34.85
CA PRO A 465 -42.77 -4.94 34.08
C PRO A 465 -44.14 -5.67 33.93
N THR A 466 -44.90 -5.77 35.03
CA THR A 466 -46.18 -6.48 34.99
C THR A 466 -47.37 -5.57 34.68
N ILE A 467 -47.28 -4.27 34.96
CA ILE A 467 -48.34 -3.29 34.66
C ILE A 467 -47.70 -1.93 34.40
N PRO A 468 -48.00 -1.25 33.28
CA PRO A 468 -47.56 0.12 33.03
C PRO A 468 -48.06 1.06 34.12
N SER A 469 -47.16 1.74 34.81
CA SER A 469 -47.51 2.72 35.85
C SER A 469 -47.67 4.12 35.27
N PRO A 470 -48.72 4.85 35.55
CA PRO A 470 -48.90 6.23 35.10
C PRO A 470 -47.91 7.22 35.75
N GLU A 471 -47.15 6.75 36.72
CA GLU A 471 -46.14 7.59 37.45
C GLU A 471 -44.82 7.69 36.75
N HIS A 472 -44.53 6.85 35.74
CA HIS A 472 -43.33 6.98 34.89
C HIS A 472 -43.55 8.05 33.82
N GLN A 473 -42.61 8.99 33.72
CA GLN A 473 -42.63 10.06 32.74
C GLN A 473 -41.51 9.88 31.71
N VAL A 474 -41.82 10.17 30.45
CA VAL A 474 -40.80 10.18 29.39
C VAL A 474 -40.04 11.48 29.44
N LEU A 475 -38.70 11.41 29.59
CA LEU A 475 -37.83 12.58 29.55
C LEU A 475 -37.58 13.03 28.12
N GLY A 476 -37.39 12.09 27.22
CA GLY A 476 -37.07 12.35 25.81
C GLY A 476 -36.57 11.13 25.06
N ILE A 477 -36.05 11.40 23.90
CA ILE A 477 -35.40 10.40 23.03
C ILE A 477 -34.00 10.84 22.63
N ILE A 478 -33.11 9.88 22.44
CA ILE A 478 -31.75 10.06 21.94
C ILE A 478 -31.62 9.31 20.63
N ALA A 479 -31.25 9.99 19.55
CA ALA A 479 -30.94 9.39 18.28
C ALA A 479 -29.44 9.15 18.15
N ILE A 480 -29.06 7.93 17.83
CA ILE A 480 -27.68 7.47 17.74
C ILE A 480 -27.49 6.84 16.35
N ALA A 481 -26.41 7.19 15.67
CA ALA A 481 -26.07 6.61 14.40
C ALA A 481 -24.54 6.44 14.26
N ASP A 482 -24.16 5.62 13.30
CA ASP A 482 -22.79 5.56 12.84
C ASP A 482 -22.51 6.77 11.95
N THR A 483 -21.49 7.54 12.32
CA THR A 483 -21.23 8.85 11.71
C THR A 483 -20.57 8.69 10.35
N VAL A 484 -21.16 9.28 9.32
CA VAL A 484 -20.58 9.38 7.98
C VAL A 484 -19.30 10.21 8.04
N ARG A 485 -18.23 9.72 7.40
CA ARG A 485 -16.96 10.45 7.34
C ARG A 485 -17.11 11.75 6.57
N SER A 486 -16.63 12.84 7.12
CA SER A 486 -16.76 14.18 6.51
C SER A 486 -16.17 14.28 5.10
N GLN A 487 -15.16 13.47 4.79
CA GLN A 487 -14.50 13.46 3.48
C GLN A 487 -15.11 12.46 2.49
N ALA A 488 -16.12 11.66 2.87
CA ALA A 488 -16.65 10.59 2.04
C ALA A 488 -17.28 11.11 0.73
N ALA A 489 -18.13 12.10 0.80
CA ALA A 489 -18.78 12.70 -0.38
C ALA A 489 -17.77 13.34 -1.34
N GLU A 490 -16.77 14.06 -0.82
CA GLU A 490 -15.72 14.63 -1.65
C GLU A 490 -14.89 13.54 -2.32
N THR A 491 -14.52 12.50 -1.59
CA THR A 491 -13.77 11.36 -2.11
C THR A 491 -14.52 10.68 -3.25
N ILE A 492 -15.80 10.40 -3.08
CA ILE A 492 -16.68 9.82 -4.12
C ILE A 492 -16.72 10.72 -5.36
N SER A 493 -16.89 12.02 -5.19
CA SER A 493 -16.86 12.98 -6.31
C SER A 493 -15.51 12.97 -7.04
N ARG A 494 -14.39 12.89 -6.32
CA ARG A 494 -13.04 12.82 -6.91
C ARG A 494 -12.81 11.51 -7.65
N LEU A 495 -13.30 10.37 -7.14
CA LEU A 495 -13.24 9.08 -7.81
C LEU A 495 -13.98 9.08 -9.15
N LYS A 496 -15.18 9.69 -9.21
CA LYS A 496 -15.92 9.88 -10.46
C LYS A 496 -15.13 10.74 -11.46
N LYS A 497 -14.50 11.81 -11.02
CA LYS A 497 -13.64 12.66 -11.86
C LYS A 497 -12.41 11.90 -12.39
N LEU A 498 -11.92 10.93 -11.66
CA LEU A 498 -10.85 10.03 -12.14
C LEU A 498 -11.34 9.00 -13.16
N GLY A 499 -12.64 8.96 -13.50
CA GLY A 499 -13.21 8.06 -14.50
C GLY A 499 -13.63 6.70 -13.94
N ILE A 500 -13.95 6.62 -12.65
CA ILE A 500 -14.68 5.47 -12.10
C ILE A 500 -16.12 5.55 -12.60
N GLU A 501 -16.58 4.50 -13.27
CA GLU A 501 -17.88 4.44 -13.96
C GLU A 501 -19.02 4.18 -13.00
N GLN A 502 -18.77 3.40 -11.95
CA GLN A 502 -19.78 3.00 -10.99
C GLN A 502 -19.23 2.97 -9.58
N ILE A 503 -19.92 3.62 -8.66
CA ILE A 503 -19.67 3.57 -7.23
C ILE A 503 -20.86 2.92 -6.53
N VAL A 504 -20.58 1.88 -5.76
CA VAL A 504 -21.59 1.02 -5.13
C VAL A 504 -21.37 1.01 -3.62
N MET A 505 -22.44 1.02 -2.84
CA MET A 505 -22.40 0.78 -1.41
C MET A 505 -23.02 -0.59 -1.09
N LEU A 506 -22.33 -1.36 -0.26
CA LEU A 506 -22.76 -2.64 0.28
C LEU A 506 -23.01 -2.51 1.78
N THR A 507 -24.14 -2.96 2.27
CA THR A 507 -24.47 -2.87 3.69
C THR A 507 -25.44 -3.96 4.14
N GLY A 508 -25.36 -4.34 5.41
CA GLY A 508 -26.35 -5.18 6.08
C GLY A 508 -27.58 -4.41 6.60
N ASP A 509 -27.57 -3.08 6.50
CA ASP A 509 -28.67 -2.25 6.93
C ASP A 509 -29.91 -2.42 6.04
N ASN A 510 -31.06 -1.97 6.53
CA ASN A 510 -32.28 -1.92 5.74
C ASN A 510 -32.17 -0.97 4.54
N GLN A 511 -33.01 -1.21 3.53
CA GLN A 511 -32.97 -0.48 2.25
C GLN A 511 -33.11 1.04 2.42
N GLN A 512 -33.99 1.51 3.29
CA GLN A 512 -34.26 2.95 3.48
C GLN A 512 -33.06 3.69 4.08
N THR A 513 -32.46 3.12 5.13
CA THR A 513 -31.23 3.65 5.74
C THR A 513 -30.10 3.73 4.73
N ALA A 514 -29.93 2.67 3.97
CA ALA A 514 -28.85 2.59 2.98
C ALA A 514 -29.04 3.62 1.86
N GLU A 515 -30.26 3.81 1.36
CA GLU A 515 -30.58 4.82 0.33
C GLU A 515 -30.35 6.25 0.82
N SER A 516 -30.70 6.55 2.09
CA SER A 516 -30.49 7.88 2.68
C SER A 516 -29.00 8.24 2.70
N VAL A 517 -28.15 7.33 3.19
CA VAL A 517 -26.68 7.53 3.23
C VAL A 517 -26.10 7.62 1.82
N ALA A 518 -26.56 6.78 0.89
CA ALA A 518 -26.07 6.79 -0.48
C ALA A 518 -26.41 8.09 -1.22
N GLN A 519 -27.58 8.64 -0.99
CA GLN A 519 -27.99 9.92 -1.56
C GLN A 519 -27.14 11.07 -1.02
N GLU A 520 -26.88 11.09 0.29
CA GLU A 520 -25.98 12.07 0.93
C GLU A 520 -24.57 12.04 0.34
N LEU A 521 -24.04 10.83 0.12
CA LEU A 521 -22.69 10.61 -0.37
C LEU A 521 -22.55 10.72 -1.90
N GLY A 522 -23.66 10.67 -2.63
CA GLY A 522 -23.65 10.63 -4.10
C GLY A 522 -23.19 9.29 -4.66
N VAL A 523 -23.49 8.18 -4.00
CA VAL A 523 -23.25 6.81 -4.47
C VAL A 523 -24.25 6.48 -5.59
N ASP A 524 -23.82 5.70 -6.61
CA ASP A 524 -24.65 5.44 -7.79
C ASP A 524 -25.63 4.28 -7.60
N ARG A 525 -25.24 3.26 -6.81
CA ARG A 525 -26.03 2.06 -6.57
C ARG A 525 -25.86 1.54 -5.15
N VAL A 526 -26.91 1.02 -4.56
CA VAL A 526 -26.93 0.45 -3.21
C VAL A 526 -27.39 -0.99 -3.26
N TYR A 527 -26.75 -1.83 -2.45
CA TYR A 527 -27.21 -3.16 -2.11
C TYR A 527 -27.31 -3.24 -0.59
N ALA A 528 -28.53 -3.34 -0.09
CA ALA A 528 -28.87 -3.37 1.33
C ALA A 528 -29.23 -4.79 1.80
N GLU A 529 -29.38 -4.97 3.11
CA GLU A 529 -29.79 -6.24 3.75
C GLU A 529 -28.88 -7.43 3.38
N LEU A 530 -27.59 -7.16 3.12
CA LEU A 530 -26.64 -8.18 2.70
C LEU A 530 -26.03 -8.93 3.89
N LEU A 531 -26.02 -10.24 3.82
CA LEU A 531 -25.15 -11.08 4.60
C LEU A 531 -23.71 -11.05 4.02
N PRO A 532 -22.67 -11.43 4.78
CA PRO A 532 -21.30 -11.45 4.28
C PRO A 532 -21.12 -12.26 2.99
N GLU A 533 -21.85 -13.36 2.83
CA GLU A 533 -21.82 -14.20 1.62
C GLU A 533 -22.46 -13.50 0.41
N ASP A 534 -23.50 -12.69 0.63
CA ASP A 534 -24.17 -11.96 -0.43
C ASP A 534 -23.27 -10.86 -1.02
N LYS A 535 -22.44 -10.23 -0.20
CA LYS A 535 -21.43 -9.24 -0.66
C LYS A 535 -20.52 -9.85 -1.73
N LEU A 536 -20.08 -11.08 -1.53
CA LEU A 536 -19.26 -11.80 -2.50
C LEU A 536 -20.00 -12.02 -3.84
N HIS A 537 -21.27 -12.37 -3.81
CA HIS A 537 -22.08 -12.54 -5.01
C HIS A 537 -22.27 -11.22 -5.77
N VAL A 538 -22.47 -10.12 -5.04
CA VAL A 538 -22.54 -8.77 -5.66
C VAL A 538 -21.23 -8.41 -6.34
N ILE A 539 -20.06 -8.64 -5.71
CA ILE A 539 -18.75 -8.37 -6.31
C ILE A 539 -18.58 -9.17 -7.61
N ARG A 540 -18.91 -10.47 -7.63
CA ARG A 540 -18.86 -11.28 -8.85
C ARG A 540 -19.74 -10.73 -9.97
N ARG A 541 -20.95 -10.26 -9.64
CA ARG A 541 -21.85 -9.63 -10.61
C ARG A 541 -21.26 -8.34 -11.17
N LEU A 542 -20.69 -7.49 -10.32
CA LEU A 542 -20.03 -6.26 -10.74
C LEU A 542 -18.81 -6.54 -11.63
N GLN A 543 -18.05 -7.60 -11.37
CA GLN A 543 -16.92 -8.02 -12.22
C GLN A 543 -17.38 -8.45 -13.62
N GLN A 544 -18.55 -9.07 -13.75
CA GLN A 544 -19.14 -9.39 -15.06
C GLN A 544 -19.54 -8.12 -15.84
N GLU A 545 -20.06 -7.11 -15.14
CA GLU A 545 -20.49 -5.83 -15.75
C GLU A 545 -19.27 -4.94 -16.11
N TYR A 546 -18.31 -4.76 -15.18
CA TYR A 546 -17.25 -3.75 -15.26
C TYR A 546 -15.84 -4.33 -15.44
N LYS A 547 -15.66 -5.64 -15.47
CA LYS A 547 -14.40 -6.40 -15.56
C LYS A 547 -13.48 -6.20 -14.36
N THR A 548 -13.09 -4.95 -14.06
CA THR A 548 -12.15 -4.65 -12.97
C THR A 548 -12.87 -3.86 -11.88
N VAL A 549 -13.06 -4.51 -10.74
CA VAL A 549 -13.81 -3.99 -9.58
C VAL A 549 -12.90 -3.94 -8.37
N ALA A 550 -12.85 -2.80 -7.69
CA ALA A 550 -12.25 -2.70 -6.36
C ALA A 550 -13.32 -2.88 -5.28
N MET A 551 -12.97 -3.55 -4.19
CA MET A 551 -13.75 -3.59 -2.95
C MET A 551 -12.98 -2.87 -1.86
N VAL A 552 -13.65 -1.98 -1.12
CA VAL A 552 -13.10 -1.25 0.01
C VAL A 552 -13.86 -1.64 1.27
N GLY A 553 -13.16 -2.11 2.29
CA GLY A 553 -13.74 -2.58 3.54
C GLY A 553 -12.76 -2.46 4.72
N ASP A 554 -13.21 -2.85 5.92
CA ASP A 554 -12.37 -2.89 7.12
C ASP A 554 -11.53 -4.17 7.27
N GLY A 555 -11.80 -5.18 6.44
CA GLY A 555 -11.08 -6.45 6.40
C GLY A 555 -11.52 -7.50 7.41
N ILE A 556 -12.41 -7.20 8.35
CA ILE A 556 -12.87 -8.15 9.36
C ILE A 556 -14.08 -8.95 8.83
N ASN A 557 -15.15 -8.25 8.49
CA ASN A 557 -16.37 -8.87 8.00
C ASN A 557 -16.39 -9.06 6.47
N ASP A 558 -15.58 -8.29 5.78
CA ASP A 558 -15.55 -8.20 4.32
C ASP A 558 -14.43 -9.01 3.67
N ALA A 559 -13.64 -9.75 4.45
CA ALA A 559 -12.50 -10.53 3.95
C ALA A 559 -12.83 -11.39 2.70
N PRO A 560 -13.98 -12.12 2.64
CA PRO A 560 -14.33 -12.89 1.45
C PRO A 560 -14.61 -12.00 0.21
N ALA A 561 -15.24 -10.84 0.41
CA ALA A 561 -15.55 -9.90 -0.66
C ALA A 561 -14.28 -9.16 -1.15
N LEU A 562 -13.38 -8.80 -0.23
CA LEU A 562 -12.05 -8.22 -0.55
C LEU A 562 -11.21 -9.19 -1.38
N ALA A 563 -11.13 -10.46 -0.96
CA ALA A 563 -10.38 -11.49 -1.68
C ALA A 563 -10.98 -11.82 -3.06
N GLN A 564 -12.31 -11.69 -3.23
CA GLN A 564 -12.98 -11.94 -4.51
C GLN A 564 -12.81 -10.79 -5.50
N ALA A 565 -12.67 -9.55 -5.02
CA ALA A 565 -12.55 -8.38 -5.88
C ALA A 565 -11.31 -8.46 -6.79
N SER A 566 -11.30 -7.69 -7.87
CA SER A 566 -10.09 -7.58 -8.71
C SER A 566 -8.97 -6.85 -7.96
N VAL A 567 -9.33 -6.00 -7.01
CA VAL A 567 -8.43 -5.34 -6.06
C VAL A 567 -9.19 -5.16 -4.75
N GLY A 568 -8.75 -5.84 -3.70
CA GLY A 568 -9.23 -5.64 -2.33
C GLY A 568 -8.44 -4.53 -1.65
N ILE A 569 -9.13 -3.52 -1.12
CA ILE A 569 -8.54 -2.38 -0.40
C ILE A 569 -9.02 -2.42 1.03
N ALA A 570 -8.11 -2.62 1.97
CA ALA A 570 -8.42 -2.53 3.39
C ALA A 570 -8.17 -1.13 3.92
N MET A 571 -9.15 -0.61 4.68
CA MET A 571 -9.00 0.62 5.44
C MET A 571 -8.21 0.33 6.71
N GLY A 572 -7.18 1.14 6.94
CA GLY A 572 -6.22 0.86 7.97
C GLY A 572 -6.63 1.26 9.37
N THR A 573 -7.33 0.39 10.04
CA THR A 573 -7.04 0.28 11.46
C THR A 573 -5.73 -0.49 11.58
N ALA A 574 -4.70 0.19 12.02
CA ALA A 574 -3.38 -0.36 12.28
C ALA A 574 -3.48 -1.50 13.31
N GLY A 575 -3.92 -2.67 12.93
CA GLY A 575 -4.10 -3.77 13.88
C GLY A 575 -4.83 -5.00 13.37
N SER A 576 -5.60 -4.93 12.31
CA SER A 576 -6.27 -6.14 11.81
C SER A 576 -5.31 -6.98 10.96
N ASP A 577 -4.76 -8.05 11.55
CA ASP A 577 -3.94 -9.02 10.82
C ASP A 577 -4.70 -9.61 9.62
N VAL A 578 -6.01 -9.80 9.77
CA VAL A 578 -6.90 -10.30 8.71
C VAL A 578 -6.93 -9.36 7.52
N ALA A 579 -7.00 -8.04 7.75
CA ALA A 579 -6.99 -7.05 6.66
C ALA A 579 -5.67 -7.06 5.89
N LEU A 580 -4.54 -7.16 6.62
CA LEU A 580 -3.20 -7.22 6.01
C LEU A 580 -2.96 -8.49 5.20
N GLU A 581 -3.52 -9.62 5.62
CA GLU A 581 -3.37 -10.89 4.91
C GLU A 581 -4.30 -11.00 3.68
N THR A 582 -5.50 -10.45 3.78
CA THR A 582 -6.56 -10.67 2.79
C THR A 582 -6.57 -9.62 1.69
N ALA A 583 -6.26 -8.36 2.03
CA ALA A 583 -6.33 -7.26 1.07
C ALA A 583 -5.10 -7.21 0.15
N ASP A 584 -5.31 -6.69 -1.04
CA ASP A 584 -4.28 -6.43 -2.06
C ASP A 584 -3.58 -5.08 -1.84
N ILE A 585 -4.32 -4.13 -1.28
CA ILE A 585 -3.85 -2.79 -0.93
C ILE A 585 -4.31 -2.48 0.49
N VAL A 586 -3.39 -1.98 1.31
CA VAL A 586 -3.69 -1.55 2.67
C VAL A 586 -3.42 -0.05 2.81
N LEU A 587 -4.41 0.68 3.28
CA LEU A 587 -4.28 2.09 3.61
C LEU A 587 -3.92 2.21 5.09
N MET A 588 -2.71 2.69 5.38
CA MET A 588 -2.17 2.77 6.75
C MET A 588 -2.88 3.81 7.63
N ALA A 589 -3.41 4.85 7.01
CA ALA A 589 -4.25 5.84 7.66
C ALA A 589 -5.71 5.52 7.34
N ASP A 590 -6.60 5.73 8.32
CA ASP A 590 -8.04 5.53 8.18
C ASP A 590 -8.70 6.69 7.39
N ARG A 591 -8.18 6.91 6.16
CA ARG A 591 -8.54 8.05 5.28
C ARG A 591 -8.92 7.61 3.87
N LEU A 592 -10.17 7.87 3.52
CA LEU A 592 -10.72 7.55 2.20
C LEU A 592 -10.01 8.22 1.02
N GLU A 593 -9.42 9.41 1.22
CA GLU A 593 -8.72 10.14 0.16
C GLU A 593 -7.49 9.38 -0.36
N LYS A 594 -6.92 8.46 0.44
CA LYS A 594 -5.81 7.61 0.01
C LYS A 594 -6.21 6.67 -1.14
N ILE A 595 -7.51 6.33 -1.27
CA ILE A 595 -8.03 5.55 -2.42
C ILE A 595 -7.85 6.34 -3.71
N VAL A 596 -8.17 7.65 -3.68
CA VAL A 596 -7.97 8.54 -4.83
C VAL A 596 -6.49 8.60 -5.22
N ALA A 597 -5.60 8.68 -4.23
CA ALA A 597 -4.15 8.68 -4.44
C ALA A 597 -3.67 7.34 -5.03
N ALA A 598 -4.15 6.20 -4.51
CA ALA A 598 -3.82 4.87 -5.00
C ALA A 598 -4.20 4.68 -6.47
N ILE A 599 -5.44 5.03 -6.85
CA ILE A 599 -5.92 4.95 -8.24
C ILE A 599 -5.14 5.89 -9.15
N SER A 600 -4.87 7.12 -8.71
CA SER A 600 -4.08 8.09 -9.47
C SER A 600 -2.66 7.60 -9.71
N LEU A 601 -2.03 7.03 -8.68
CA LEU A 601 -0.69 6.43 -8.78
C LEU A 601 -0.68 5.25 -9.75
N GLY A 602 -1.66 4.35 -9.67
CA GLY A 602 -1.80 3.21 -10.59
C GLY A 602 -1.96 3.66 -12.05
N LYS A 603 -2.81 4.67 -12.31
CA LYS A 603 -3.00 5.24 -13.67
C LYS A 603 -1.72 5.89 -14.19
N ARG A 604 -1.03 6.68 -13.35
CA ARG A 604 0.24 7.31 -13.71
C ARG A 604 1.32 6.27 -14.01
N THR A 605 1.39 5.20 -13.20
CA THR A 605 2.31 4.08 -13.41
C THR A 605 2.06 3.42 -14.76
N GLN A 606 0.81 3.08 -15.09
CA GLN A 606 0.46 2.51 -16.40
C GLN A 606 0.81 3.43 -17.57
N ALA A 607 0.57 4.73 -17.43
CA ALA A 607 0.89 5.70 -18.47
C ALA A 607 2.39 5.74 -18.75
N ILE A 608 3.23 5.71 -17.69
CA ILE A 608 4.69 5.70 -17.82
C ILE A 608 5.17 4.37 -18.42
N VAL A 609 4.65 3.22 -17.97
CA VAL A 609 4.97 1.91 -18.57
C VAL A 609 4.66 1.88 -20.06
N LYS A 610 3.45 2.31 -20.46
CA LYS A 610 3.07 2.38 -21.88
C LYS A 610 3.98 3.32 -22.68
N GLN A 611 4.31 4.49 -22.13
CA GLN A 611 5.24 5.44 -22.74
C GLN A 611 6.63 4.83 -22.92
N ASN A 612 7.15 4.15 -21.90
CA ASN A 612 8.46 3.53 -21.93
C ASN A 612 8.51 2.39 -22.96
N ILE A 613 7.47 1.55 -23.03
CA ILE A 613 7.35 0.48 -24.05
C ILE A 613 7.33 1.10 -25.45
N ALA A 614 6.56 2.17 -25.67
CA ALA A 614 6.52 2.85 -26.98
C ALA A 614 7.88 3.45 -27.38
N ILE A 615 8.61 4.02 -26.42
CA ILE A 615 9.97 4.54 -26.66
C ILE A 615 10.92 3.38 -27.01
N ALA A 616 10.92 2.30 -26.24
CA ALA A 616 11.78 1.13 -26.48
C ALA A 616 11.53 0.53 -27.88
N LEU A 617 10.27 0.29 -28.23
CA LEU A 617 9.91 -0.23 -29.57
C LEU A 617 10.32 0.75 -30.68
N GLY A 618 10.14 2.06 -30.47
CA GLY A 618 10.55 3.08 -31.43
C GLY A 618 12.06 3.07 -31.70
N PHE A 619 12.87 2.94 -30.65
CA PHE A 619 14.33 2.81 -30.78
C PHE A 619 14.72 1.50 -31.51
N ILE A 620 14.14 0.36 -31.15
CA ILE A 620 14.42 -0.92 -31.82
C ILE A 620 14.12 -0.79 -33.32
N ILE A 621 12.95 -0.29 -33.71
CA ILE A 621 12.57 -0.13 -35.12
C ILE A 621 13.54 0.80 -35.85
N LEU A 622 13.87 1.96 -35.24
CA LEU A 622 14.79 2.93 -35.85
C LEU A 622 16.18 2.33 -36.11
N LEU A 623 16.72 1.62 -35.11
CA LEU A 623 18.03 0.99 -35.19
C LEU A 623 18.06 -0.16 -36.20
N LEU A 624 16.99 -0.95 -36.28
CA LEU A 624 16.84 -2.01 -37.29
C LEU A 624 16.84 -1.44 -38.70
N ILE A 625 16.07 -0.37 -38.93
CA ILE A 625 16.04 0.32 -40.23
C ILE A 625 17.45 0.85 -40.59
N GLY A 626 18.12 1.52 -39.63
CA GLY A 626 19.45 2.04 -39.84
C GLY A 626 20.51 0.96 -40.14
N ASN A 627 20.42 -0.20 -39.45
CA ASN A 627 21.26 -1.36 -39.73
C ASN A 627 21.04 -1.91 -41.15
N PHE A 628 19.79 -2.03 -41.59
CA PHE A 628 19.46 -2.48 -42.95
C PHE A 628 19.93 -1.53 -44.04
N LEU A 629 19.82 -0.22 -43.78
CA LEU A 629 20.28 0.83 -44.74
C LEU A 629 21.81 0.95 -44.81
N GLY A 630 22.53 0.33 -43.88
CA GLY A 630 23.99 0.40 -43.82
C GLY A 630 24.57 1.65 -43.13
N GLU A 631 23.70 2.46 -42.52
CA GLU A 631 24.08 3.74 -41.90
C GLU A 631 24.58 3.58 -40.44
N ILE A 632 24.29 2.42 -39.79
CA ILE A 632 24.63 2.16 -38.39
C ILE A 632 25.78 1.13 -38.32
N ASN A 633 26.84 1.51 -37.61
CA ASN A 633 27.88 0.57 -37.19
C ASN A 633 27.58 -0.04 -35.83
N LEU A 634 28.32 -1.08 -35.43
CA LEU A 634 28.11 -1.81 -34.19
C LEU A 634 28.14 -0.92 -32.95
N PRO A 635 29.14 -0.04 -32.73
CA PRO A 635 29.14 0.88 -31.58
C PRO A 635 27.95 1.83 -31.50
N ILE A 636 27.51 2.41 -32.63
CA ILE A 636 26.33 3.29 -32.66
C ILE A 636 25.07 2.49 -32.39
N GLY A 637 24.94 1.27 -32.97
CA GLY A 637 23.82 0.38 -32.71
C GLY A 637 23.69 0.04 -31.21
N VAL A 638 24.81 -0.31 -30.57
CA VAL A 638 24.86 -0.59 -29.13
C VAL A 638 24.53 0.64 -28.29
N LEU A 639 25.14 1.79 -28.61
CA LEU A 639 24.86 3.05 -27.89
C LEU A 639 23.38 3.43 -27.96
N GLY A 640 22.75 3.26 -29.13
CA GLY A 640 21.32 3.52 -29.30
C GLY A 640 20.45 2.53 -28.52
N HIS A 641 20.80 1.25 -28.53
CA HIS A 641 20.10 0.18 -27.82
C HIS A 641 20.21 0.38 -26.31
N GLU A 642 21.43 0.41 -25.75
CA GLU A 642 21.67 0.57 -24.32
C GLU A 642 21.22 1.95 -23.82
N GLY A 643 21.42 3.00 -24.65
CA GLY A 643 20.88 4.32 -24.34
C GLY A 643 19.36 4.34 -24.18
N SER A 644 18.62 3.54 -24.97
CA SER A 644 17.17 3.39 -24.82
C SER A 644 16.81 2.68 -23.51
N THR A 645 17.55 1.65 -23.12
CA THR A 645 17.37 0.90 -21.87
C THR A 645 17.57 1.79 -20.65
N VAL A 646 18.67 2.54 -20.60
CA VAL A 646 18.94 3.52 -19.54
C VAL A 646 17.85 4.63 -19.52
N LEU A 647 17.42 5.12 -20.68
CA LEU A 647 16.39 6.16 -20.76
C LEU A 647 15.06 5.70 -20.15
N VAL A 648 14.59 4.48 -20.49
CA VAL A 648 13.30 3.98 -19.96
C VAL A 648 13.41 3.64 -18.47
N THR A 649 14.56 3.13 -17.99
CA THR A 649 14.83 2.88 -16.57
C THR A 649 14.77 4.19 -15.78
N LEU A 650 15.50 5.23 -16.21
CA LEU A 650 15.47 6.55 -15.57
C LEU A 650 14.09 7.21 -15.65
N SER A 651 13.35 6.98 -16.75
CA SER A 651 11.97 7.43 -16.89
C SER A 651 11.05 6.82 -15.82
N GLY A 652 11.24 5.56 -15.46
CA GLY A 652 10.50 4.90 -14.37
C GLY A 652 10.70 5.58 -13.01
N LEU A 653 11.92 6.08 -12.73
CA LEU A 653 12.22 6.80 -11.47
C LEU A 653 11.42 8.10 -11.29
N ARG A 654 10.76 8.63 -12.33
CA ARG A 654 9.87 9.81 -12.21
C ARG A 654 8.73 9.58 -11.20
N LEU A 655 8.34 8.33 -10.96
CA LEU A 655 7.33 7.98 -9.95
C LEU A 655 7.81 8.17 -8.51
N LEU A 656 9.11 8.23 -8.25
CA LEU A 656 9.65 8.54 -6.92
C LEU A 656 9.47 10.03 -6.54
N LYS A 657 9.21 10.90 -7.51
CA LYS A 657 8.90 12.31 -7.27
C LYS A 657 7.38 12.47 -7.23
N ASN A 658 6.89 13.17 -6.22
CA ASN A 658 5.48 13.50 -6.08
C ASN A 658 4.95 14.35 -7.24
#